data_a9dbfc966fccedf44fbf3d03afbbd06c
#
_entry.id   a9dbfc966fccedf44fbf3d03afbbd06c
#
_cell.length_a   1.000
_cell.length_b   1.000
_cell.length_c   1.000
_cell.angle_alpha   90.00
_cell.angle_beta   90.00
_cell.angle_gamma   90.00
#
_symmetry.space_group_name_H-M   'P 1'
#
loop_
_entity.id
_entity.type
_entity.pdbx_description
1 polymer ?
#
loop_
_entity_poly.entity_id
_entity_poly.type
_entity_poly.pdbx_seq_one_letter_code
_entity_poly.pdbx_strand_id
1 'polypeptide(L)'
;MIIESEGAQITGVRGDPMHPANFGKLCSKGATLHLSAKDEVTQQTRLLKPQFRQARTDAFSETTWDLALQQATSKIAQVVTQHGPDSVGFYVSGQLLTEDYYVFNKLVKGLIGTNNIDTNSRLCMSSAVAGYKMTLGADAPPACYEDISLADCLFIAGSNAAYAHPILFRRIEDAKAQNPDLKIIVADPRKTDTASCADLHLPLKPGTDVMLFHGMLRVMLMNGWVNNAYIEKHTEGFQALQEKVMTCTPAKVHEICGIPETQLLQAAEWFAISKATLSLYCQGLNQSSSGTAKNASLVHLHLATGHIGKPGAGPFSLTGQPNAMGGREVGGLANLLSAHRDLANPVHRKEVANLWGLEEVPSKPGKTAVEMFQAAAEGEIKVLWIACTNPAQSMPDQRMVRKALERAELVVVQEAFATAETCAFADLLLPATTWGEKEGTVTNSERRITRVRAAVPPSGLAQHDWQIGLNLANHLSKYDIFKPLAQRMNFSYSNPEAIWNEHRESTRGRDLDITGLSYAQLELQPEQWPMSEGASTGVKRLYENGIFPTSSGKAKFVGLEYVPVSEPCESRFPFSFNTGRMRDQWHGMTRTGTIAKLFGHVPEPSVQLHPQDMQSLNLSNGDLVHVTSKRGSIVAPAQVSDELAPQQAFMAMHWGSGFISGRDHQNRALGGVNAITTSAFCPSSKQPELKHAAVKILKADLSWKLLAMAWLPANQALQILQALRSRMTHFEFAS
;
A
#
# COMPACT_ATOMS: atom_id res chain seq x y z
N MET A 1 12.50 12.19 11.43
CA MET A 1 12.94 13.34 10.57
C MET A 1 12.67 14.62 11.32
N ILE A 2 13.60 15.55 11.30
CA ILE A 2 13.46 16.90 11.86
C ILE A 2 13.16 17.83 10.70
N ILE A 3 12.16 18.69 10.86
CA ILE A 3 11.75 19.70 9.89
C ILE A 3 12.30 21.03 10.39
N GLU A 4 12.94 21.79 9.52
CA GLU A 4 13.45 23.13 9.79
C GLU A 4 12.51 24.13 9.11
N SER A 5 12.04 25.13 9.88
CA SER A 5 11.10 26.14 9.38
C SER A 5 11.44 27.53 9.88
N GLU A 6 11.11 28.54 9.08
CA GLU A 6 11.22 29.95 9.41
C GLU A 6 9.87 30.60 9.09
N GLY A 7 9.15 31.03 10.13
CA GLY A 7 7.78 31.51 10.00
C GLY A 7 6.86 30.42 9.44
N ALA A 8 6.21 30.70 8.32
CA ALA A 8 5.32 29.76 7.63
C ALA A 8 6.02 28.89 6.55
N GLN A 9 7.34 29.03 6.41
CA GLN A 9 8.10 28.33 5.37
C GLN A 9 8.93 27.19 5.94
N ILE A 10 8.92 26.03 5.27
CA ILE A 10 9.84 24.93 5.53
C ILE A 10 11.13 25.19 4.75
N THR A 11 12.22 25.40 5.48
CA THR A 11 13.54 25.74 4.92
C THR A 11 14.43 24.52 4.71
N GLY A 12 14.22 23.44 5.50
CA GLY A 12 15.05 22.26 5.43
C GLY A 12 14.45 21.04 6.08
N VAL A 13 15.13 19.91 5.85
CA VAL A 13 14.85 18.65 6.54
C VAL A 13 16.16 17.93 6.81
N ARG A 14 16.27 17.30 7.98
CA ARG A 14 17.39 16.42 8.32
C ARG A 14 16.93 15.18 9.06
N GLY A 15 17.77 14.16 9.09
CA GLY A 15 17.49 12.96 9.86
C GLY A 15 17.53 13.23 11.35
N ASP A 16 16.67 12.57 12.10
CA ASP A 16 16.69 12.57 13.56
C ASP A 16 17.60 11.43 14.06
N PRO A 17 18.76 11.72 14.64
CA PRO A 17 19.69 10.69 15.09
C PRO A 17 19.18 9.87 16.26
N MET A 18 18.23 10.39 17.03
CA MET A 18 17.66 9.72 18.20
C MET A 18 16.50 8.79 17.82
N HIS A 19 15.93 8.92 16.60
CA HIS A 19 14.78 8.11 16.21
C HIS A 19 15.20 6.67 15.87
N PRO A 20 14.69 5.63 16.57
CA PRO A 20 15.18 4.25 16.44
C PRO A 20 14.87 3.59 15.10
N ALA A 21 13.91 4.12 14.32
CA ALA A 21 13.62 3.59 13.00
C ALA A 21 14.71 3.91 11.97
N ASN A 22 15.42 5.05 12.05
CA ASN A 22 16.33 5.50 11.01
C ASN A 22 17.70 6.01 11.48
N PHE A 23 17.89 6.33 12.78
CA PHE A 23 19.14 6.85 13.34
C PHE A 23 19.77 7.96 12.49
N GLY A 24 18.96 8.96 12.11
CA GLY A 24 19.41 10.09 11.30
C GLY A 24 19.53 9.82 9.80
N LYS A 25 19.36 8.59 9.31
CA LYS A 25 19.46 8.27 7.88
C LYS A 25 18.18 8.68 7.15
N LEU A 26 18.32 9.34 5.98
CA LEU A 26 17.24 9.67 5.06
C LEU A 26 17.52 9.10 3.66
N CYS A 27 16.48 8.72 2.94
CA CYS A 27 16.57 8.42 1.51
C CYS A 27 16.46 9.71 0.67
N SER A 28 16.73 9.62 -0.63
CA SER A 28 16.65 10.76 -1.57
C SER A 28 15.32 11.52 -1.47
N LYS A 29 14.19 10.81 -1.40
CA LYS A 29 12.84 11.40 -1.23
C LYS A 29 12.69 12.16 0.09
N GLY A 30 13.22 11.62 1.18
CA GLY A 30 13.20 12.25 2.49
C GLY A 30 14.11 13.47 2.56
N ALA A 31 15.34 13.37 2.04
CA ALA A 31 16.32 14.45 2.04
C ALA A 31 15.91 15.66 1.18
N THR A 32 15.06 15.46 0.17
CA THR A 32 14.57 16.51 -0.74
C THR A 32 13.14 16.95 -0.44
N LEU A 33 12.55 16.48 0.64
CA LEU A 33 11.13 16.71 0.95
C LEU A 33 10.78 18.20 1.05
N HIS A 34 11.66 19.01 1.66
CA HIS A 34 11.51 20.47 1.79
C HIS A 34 11.37 21.19 0.45
N LEU A 35 11.95 20.65 -0.64
CA LEU A 35 11.84 21.26 -1.96
C LEU A 35 10.41 21.26 -2.50
N SER A 36 9.57 20.32 -2.06
CA SER A 36 8.14 20.27 -2.43
C SER A 36 7.27 21.26 -1.65
N ALA A 37 7.81 21.90 -0.64
CA ALA A 37 7.13 22.89 0.19
C ALA A 37 7.55 24.34 -0.11
N LYS A 38 8.37 24.56 -1.15
CA LYS A 38 8.73 25.90 -1.60
C LYS A 38 7.50 26.64 -2.13
N ASP A 39 7.45 27.96 -1.94
CA ASP A 39 6.32 28.78 -2.36
C ASP A 39 5.98 28.63 -3.84
N GLU A 40 7.01 28.61 -4.70
CA GLU A 40 6.79 28.46 -6.14
C GLU A 40 6.13 27.12 -6.49
N VAL A 41 6.45 26.04 -5.75
CA VAL A 41 5.83 24.72 -5.93
C VAL A 41 4.41 24.73 -5.34
N THR A 42 4.25 25.27 -4.14
CA THR A 42 2.98 25.33 -3.44
C THR A 42 1.93 26.10 -4.26
N GLN A 43 2.26 27.29 -4.75
CA GLN A 43 1.32 28.11 -5.53
C GLN A 43 0.91 27.46 -6.85
N GLN A 44 1.75 26.63 -7.46
CA GLN A 44 1.47 26.00 -8.75
C GLN A 44 0.83 24.60 -8.63
N THR A 45 0.86 23.97 -7.46
CA THR A 45 0.47 22.56 -7.34
C THR A 45 -0.57 22.29 -6.25
N ARG A 46 -0.62 23.12 -5.19
CA ARG A 46 -1.51 22.89 -4.06
C ARG A 46 -2.95 23.32 -4.35
N LEU A 47 -3.88 22.56 -3.82
CA LEU A 47 -5.27 23.00 -3.67
C LEU A 47 -5.34 23.88 -2.41
N LEU A 48 -5.66 25.17 -2.60
CA LEU A 48 -5.62 26.19 -1.53
C LEU A 48 -6.99 26.60 -1.02
N LYS A 49 -8.04 26.39 -1.82
CA LYS A 49 -9.43 26.73 -1.48
C LYS A 49 -10.37 25.63 -1.94
N PRO A 50 -11.53 25.44 -1.29
CA PRO A 50 -12.58 24.58 -1.81
C PRO A 50 -13.03 25.04 -3.19
N GLN A 51 -13.29 24.12 -4.09
CA GLN A 51 -13.75 24.39 -5.46
C GLN A 51 -14.86 23.44 -5.83
N PHE A 52 -15.81 23.89 -6.64
CA PHE A 52 -16.87 23.06 -7.17
C PHE A 52 -17.16 23.39 -8.63
N ARG A 53 -17.88 22.49 -9.32
CA ARG A 53 -18.45 22.72 -10.66
C ARG A 53 -19.82 22.07 -10.75
N GLN A 54 -20.71 22.65 -11.56
CA GLN A 54 -22.08 22.13 -11.74
C GLN A 54 -22.11 20.91 -12.67
N ALA A 55 -21.36 20.96 -13.74
CA ALA A 55 -21.17 19.84 -14.65
C ALA A 55 -19.68 19.54 -14.81
N ARG A 56 -19.34 18.27 -15.09
CA ARG A 56 -17.94 17.85 -15.24
C ARG A 56 -17.24 18.42 -16.45
N THR A 57 -17.97 19.02 -17.36
CA THR A 57 -17.46 19.80 -18.49
C THR A 57 -17.08 21.24 -18.13
N ASP A 58 -17.58 21.74 -16.98
CA ASP A 58 -17.35 23.09 -16.54
C ASP A 58 -15.99 23.25 -15.86
N ALA A 59 -15.50 24.49 -15.87
CA ALA A 59 -14.34 24.85 -15.05
C ALA A 59 -14.72 24.86 -13.55
N PHE A 60 -13.77 24.58 -12.69
CA PHE A 60 -13.95 24.71 -11.26
C PHE A 60 -14.08 26.19 -10.86
N SER A 61 -14.98 26.46 -9.93
CA SER A 61 -15.16 27.76 -9.28
C SER A 61 -14.84 27.67 -7.80
N GLU A 62 -14.16 28.66 -7.24
CA GLU A 62 -13.89 28.74 -5.81
C GLU A 62 -15.19 28.88 -5.02
N THR A 63 -15.23 28.25 -3.84
CA THR A 63 -16.38 28.31 -2.93
C THR A 63 -15.92 28.38 -1.47
N THR A 64 -16.84 28.54 -0.53
CA THR A 64 -16.56 28.47 0.90
C THR A 64 -16.65 27.03 1.41
N TRP A 65 -16.02 26.74 2.57
CA TRP A 65 -16.13 25.46 3.22
C TRP A 65 -17.57 25.07 3.56
N ASP A 66 -18.36 26.03 4.05
CA ASP A 66 -19.75 25.77 4.45
C ASP A 66 -20.61 25.37 3.25
N LEU A 67 -20.52 26.11 2.13
CA LEU A 67 -21.25 25.78 0.90
C LEU A 67 -20.77 24.45 0.29
N ALA A 68 -19.47 24.17 0.30
CA ALA A 68 -18.92 22.92 -0.18
C ALA A 68 -19.46 21.72 0.60
N LEU A 69 -19.44 21.81 1.93
CA LEU A 69 -19.95 20.74 2.81
C LEU A 69 -21.47 20.64 2.72
N GLN A 70 -22.18 21.74 2.60
CA GLN A 70 -23.64 21.72 2.39
C GLN A 70 -24.01 20.97 1.10
N GLN A 71 -23.33 21.22 -0.02
CA GLN A 71 -23.54 20.50 -1.27
C GLN A 71 -23.28 19.01 -1.12
N ALA A 72 -22.12 18.64 -0.52
CA ALA A 72 -21.77 17.25 -0.31
C ALA A 72 -22.79 16.52 0.57
N THR A 73 -23.17 17.12 1.70
CA THR A 73 -24.07 16.49 2.68
C THR A 73 -25.51 16.41 2.17
N SER A 74 -25.98 17.42 1.43
CA SER A 74 -27.29 17.38 0.79
C SER A 74 -27.41 16.21 -0.18
N LYS A 75 -26.36 15.99 -1.00
CA LYS A 75 -26.36 14.87 -1.93
C LYS A 75 -26.22 13.52 -1.22
N ILE A 76 -25.39 13.43 -0.19
CA ILE A 76 -25.27 12.21 0.63
C ILE A 76 -26.60 11.88 1.29
N ALA A 77 -27.27 12.86 1.93
CA ALA A 77 -28.56 12.65 2.58
C ALA A 77 -29.63 12.22 1.59
N GLN A 78 -29.69 12.84 0.40
CA GLN A 78 -30.60 12.44 -0.67
C GLN A 78 -30.39 11.00 -1.09
N VAL A 79 -29.14 10.63 -1.39
CA VAL A 79 -28.79 9.30 -1.91
C VAL A 79 -29.01 8.22 -0.84
N VAL A 80 -28.65 8.48 0.42
CA VAL A 80 -28.89 7.52 1.52
C VAL A 80 -30.40 7.34 1.76
N THR A 81 -31.19 8.39 1.68
CA THR A 81 -32.65 8.30 1.82
C THR A 81 -33.27 7.46 0.69
N GLN A 82 -32.79 7.58 -0.54
CA GLN A 82 -33.36 6.91 -1.71
C GLN A 82 -32.85 5.49 -1.91
N HIS A 83 -31.57 5.22 -1.58
CA HIS A 83 -30.87 3.99 -1.95
C HIS A 83 -30.23 3.26 -0.76
N GLY A 84 -30.35 3.82 0.45
CA GLY A 84 -29.71 3.29 1.66
C GLY A 84 -28.24 3.67 1.80
N PRO A 85 -27.63 3.40 2.98
CA PRO A 85 -26.28 3.84 3.33
C PRO A 85 -25.18 3.20 2.44
N ASP A 86 -25.40 2.00 1.91
CA ASP A 86 -24.44 1.29 1.07
C ASP A 86 -24.27 1.92 -0.33
N SER A 87 -25.06 2.92 -0.67
CA SER A 87 -24.92 3.71 -1.90
C SER A 87 -23.80 4.77 -1.83
N VAL A 88 -23.15 4.90 -0.68
CA VAL A 88 -22.02 5.83 -0.45
C VAL A 88 -20.75 5.03 -0.21
N GLY A 89 -19.65 5.44 -0.84
CA GLY A 89 -18.32 4.83 -0.67
C GLY A 89 -17.25 5.86 -0.33
N PHE A 90 -16.39 5.51 0.63
CA PHE A 90 -15.23 6.31 1.04
C PHE A 90 -13.95 5.56 0.70
N TYR A 91 -13.10 6.14 -0.16
CA TYR A 91 -11.79 5.60 -0.50
C TYR A 91 -10.70 6.52 0.02
N VAL A 92 -10.06 6.11 1.13
CA VAL A 92 -9.11 6.93 1.87
C VAL A 92 -7.66 6.44 1.70
N SER A 93 -6.70 7.11 2.33
CA SER A 93 -5.27 6.88 2.09
C SER A 93 -4.54 6.29 3.30
N GLY A 94 -3.61 5.35 3.06
CA GLY A 94 -2.62 4.87 4.04
C GLY A 94 -1.59 5.92 4.49
N GLN A 95 -1.76 7.17 4.06
CA GLN A 95 -0.95 8.32 4.46
C GLN A 95 -1.69 9.26 5.41
N LEU A 96 -2.95 9.00 5.73
CA LEU A 96 -3.68 9.68 6.78
C LEU A 96 -3.05 9.38 8.15
N LEU A 97 -3.14 10.33 9.08
CA LEU A 97 -2.76 10.08 10.48
C LEU A 97 -3.77 9.14 11.14
N THR A 98 -3.40 8.53 12.25
CA THR A 98 -4.27 7.59 12.99
C THR A 98 -5.57 8.26 13.40
N GLU A 99 -5.51 9.51 13.83
CA GLU A 99 -6.63 10.35 14.23
C GLU A 99 -7.57 10.66 13.05
N ASP A 100 -7.00 10.94 11.87
CA ASP A 100 -7.78 11.16 10.64
C ASP A 100 -8.59 9.90 10.30
N TYR A 101 -7.93 8.75 10.27
CA TYR A 101 -8.57 7.46 10.02
C TYR A 101 -9.67 7.15 11.04
N TYR A 102 -9.42 7.43 12.33
CA TYR A 102 -10.39 7.14 13.38
C TYR A 102 -11.69 7.92 13.17
N VAL A 103 -11.60 9.22 12.85
CA VAL A 103 -12.77 10.06 12.60
C VAL A 103 -13.55 9.57 11.37
N PHE A 104 -12.86 9.28 10.25
CA PHE A 104 -13.53 8.75 9.05
C PHE A 104 -14.17 7.39 9.30
N ASN A 105 -13.51 6.49 10.03
CA ASN A 105 -14.06 5.19 10.35
C ASN A 105 -15.34 5.29 11.19
N LYS A 106 -15.32 6.14 12.23
CA LYS A 106 -16.46 6.42 13.09
C LYS A 106 -17.60 7.11 12.33
N LEU A 107 -17.28 8.08 11.47
CA LEU A 107 -18.25 8.77 10.61
C LEU A 107 -18.95 7.79 9.66
N VAL A 108 -18.20 6.98 8.93
CA VAL A 108 -18.76 6.13 7.86
C VAL A 108 -19.52 4.94 8.44
N LYS A 109 -18.92 4.22 9.39
CA LYS A 109 -19.53 3.02 9.98
C LYS A 109 -20.58 3.35 11.03
N GLY A 110 -20.39 4.43 11.78
CA GLY A 110 -21.30 4.83 12.86
C GLY A 110 -22.43 5.74 12.37
N LEU A 111 -22.09 6.91 11.81
CA LEU A 111 -23.10 7.92 11.46
C LEU A 111 -23.80 7.64 10.13
N ILE A 112 -23.05 7.32 9.08
CA ILE A 112 -23.65 6.98 7.78
C ILE A 112 -24.25 5.58 7.82
N GLY A 113 -23.64 4.64 8.55
CA GLY A 113 -24.17 3.31 8.77
C GLY A 113 -23.80 2.32 7.66
N THR A 114 -22.62 2.48 7.04
CA THR A 114 -22.09 1.56 6.04
C THR A 114 -20.64 1.16 6.32
N ASN A 115 -20.26 -0.06 5.94
CA ASN A 115 -18.86 -0.50 5.93
C ASN A 115 -18.12 -0.18 4.62
N ASN A 116 -18.70 0.60 3.71
CA ASN A 116 -18.08 1.02 2.45
C ASN A 116 -17.02 2.11 2.67
N ILE A 117 -16.05 1.82 3.53
CA ILE A 117 -14.81 2.59 3.68
C ILE A 117 -13.63 1.67 3.46
N ASP A 118 -12.80 1.96 2.46
CA ASP A 118 -11.58 1.20 2.20
C ASP A 118 -10.43 2.15 1.82
N THR A 119 -9.22 1.63 1.75
CA THR A 119 -8.04 2.46 1.57
C THR A 119 -7.10 1.88 0.52
N ASN A 120 -6.16 2.70 0.03
CA ASN A 120 -5.08 2.21 -0.82
C ASN A 120 -4.12 1.25 -0.08
N SER A 121 -4.22 1.13 1.26
CA SER A 121 -3.57 0.05 2.02
C SER A 121 -4.10 -1.33 1.63
N ARG A 122 -5.34 -1.42 1.10
CA ARG A 122 -5.89 -2.63 0.49
C ARG A 122 -5.01 -3.14 -0.65
N LEU A 123 -4.49 -2.23 -1.46
CA LEU A 123 -3.61 -2.54 -2.58
C LEU A 123 -2.18 -2.86 -2.15
N CYS A 124 -1.84 -2.59 -0.87
CA CYS A 124 -0.47 -2.66 -0.36
C CYS A 124 -0.23 -3.90 0.50
N MET A 125 -1.03 -4.12 1.56
CA MET A 125 -0.69 -5.02 2.66
C MET A 125 -1.76 -6.03 3.03
N SER A 126 -2.94 -6.02 2.39
CA SER A 126 -4.07 -6.86 2.85
C SER A 126 -3.78 -8.35 2.82
N SER A 127 -2.92 -8.81 1.91
CA SER A 127 -2.54 -10.22 1.85
C SER A 127 -1.66 -10.63 3.03
N ALA A 128 -0.76 -9.75 3.49
CA ALA A 128 0.01 -9.99 4.71
C ALA A 128 -0.91 -10.00 5.94
N VAL A 129 -1.84 -9.03 6.03
CA VAL A 129 -2.87 -8.99 7.09
C VAL A 129 -3.66 -10.29 7.14
N ALA A 130 -4.18 -10.74 6.00
CA ALA A 130 -4.96 -11.98 5.92
C ALA A 130 -4.11 -13.22 6.24
N GLY A 131 -2.84 -13.25 5.80
CA GLY A 131 -1.91 -14.32 6.10
C GLY A 131 -1.59 -14.42 7.60
N TYR A 132 -1.26 -13.29 8.26
CA TYR A 132 -1.03 -13.26 9.70
C TYR A 132 -2.30 -13.66 10.50
N LYS A 133 -3.45 -13.10 10.15
CA LYS A 133 -4.72 -13.48 10.81
C LYS A 133 -5.04 -14.96 10.66
N MET A 134 -4.80 -15.53 9.49
CA MET A 134 -5.06 -16.93 9.18
C MET A 134 -4.13 -17.88 9.96
N THR A 135 -2.85 -17.49 10.16
CA THR A 135 -1.82 -18.34 10.74
C THR A 135 -1.52 -18.00 12.20
N LEU A 136 -1.41 -16.72 12.55
CA LEU A 136 -0.99 -16.25 13.89
C LEU A 136 -2.16 -15.67 14.70
N GLY A 137 -3.34 -15.45 14.08
CA GLY A 137 -4.55 -15.00 14.76
C GLY A 137 -4.81 -13.50 14.74
N ALA A 138 -3.81 -12.65 14.49
CA ALA A 138 -3.98 -11.19 14.44
C ALA A 138 -3.12 -10.54 13.34
N ASP A 139 -3.42 -9.28 13.00
CA ASP A 139 -2.61 -8.44 12.12
C ASP A 139 -1.44 -7.82 12.91
N ALA A 140 -0.49 -8.66 13.29
CA ALA A 140 0.59 -8.30 14.19
C ALA A 140 1.92 -8.93 13.74
N PRO A 141 2.78 -8.18 13.02
CA PRO A 141 4.12 -8.64 12.65
C PRO A 141 4.94 -8.98 13.91
N PRO A 142 5.48 -10.21 14.03
CA PRO A 142 6.17 -10.65 15.25
C PRO A 142 7.54 -10.00 15.46
N ALA A 143 8.23 -9.61 14.38
CA ALA A 143 9.60 -9.10 14.39
C ALA A 143 9.67 -7.56 14.46
N CYS A 144 10.88 -7.04 14.64
CA CYS A 144 11.20 -5.62 14.63
C CYS A 144 12.45 -5.32 13.78
N TYR A 145 12.77 -4.03 13.57
CA TYR A 145 13.92 -3.64 12.73
C TYR A 145 15.28 -4.06 13.30
N GLU A 146 15.39 -4.19 14.62
CA GLU A 146 16.60 -4.67 15.26
C GLU A 146 16.96 -6.10 14.85
N ASP A 147 15.96 -6.94 14.54
CA ASP A 147 16.14 -8.32 14.14
C ASP A 147 16.97 -8.48 12.86
N ILE A 148 17.06 -7.46 12.01
CA ILE A 148 17.91 -7.47 10.81
C ILE A 148 19.39 -7.67 11.19
N SER A 149 19.84 -7.06 12.28
CA SER A 149 21.23 -7.17 12.75
C SER A 149 21.50 -8.41 13.61
N LEU A 150 20.46 -9.12 14.03
CA LEU A 150 20.54 -10.30 14.88
C LEU A 150 20.33 -11.61 14.11
N ALA A 151 19.98 -11.53 12.83
CA ALA A 151 19.73 -12.70 11.99
C ALA A 151 21.04 -13.36 11.52
N ASP A 152 20.99 -14.70 11.38
CA ASP A 152 22.02 -15.49 10.70
C ASP A 152 21.64 -15.76 9.23
N CYS A 153 20.33 -15.70 8.93
CA CYS A 153 19.81 -15.80 7.56
C CYS A 153 18.72 -14.75 7.32
N LEU A 154 18.86 -13.99 6.25
CA LEU A 154 17.82 -13.09 5.73
C LEU A 154 17.21 -13.73 4.48
N PHE A 155 15.90 -13.98 4.52
CA PHE A 155 15.12 -14.45 3.37
C PHE A 155 14.26 -13.30 2.84
N ILE A 156 14.65 -12.70 1.72
CA ILE A 156 13.98 -11.53 1.15
C ILE A 156 13.10 -11.99 -0.02
N ALA A 157 11.78 -11.87 0.10
CA ALA A 157 10.85 -12.37 -0.90
C ALA A 157 9.97 -11.27 -1.50
N GLY A 158 9.99 -11.15 -2.83
CA GLY A 158 9.17 -10.17 -3.57
C GLY A 158 9.35 -8.74 -3.08
N SER A 159 10.58 -8.35 -2.76
CA SER A 159 10.92 -7.05 -2.17
C SER A 159 12.22 -6.50 -2.73
N ASN A 160 12.15 -5.50 -3.61
CA ASN A 160 13.32 -4.67 -3.90
C ASN A 160 13.51 -3.65 -2.77
N ALA A 161 14.08 -4.11 -1.64
CA ALA A 161 14.27 -3.31 -0.43
C ALA A 161 15.20 -2.11 -0.69
N ALA A 162 16.18 -2.23 -1.57
CA ALA A 162 17.08 -1.14 -1.97
C ALA A 162 16.31 0.08 -2.50
N TYR A 163 15.19 -0.13 -3.20
CA TYR A 163 14.34 0.94 -3.73
C TYR A 163 13.14 1.26 -2.84
N ALA A 164 12.45 0.24 -2.32
CA ALA A 164 11.22 0.42 -1.56
C ALA A 164 11.48 0.86 -0.11
N HIS A 165 12.52 0.34 0.53
CA HIS A 165 12.86 0.55 1.93
C HIS A 165 14.37 0.86 2.12
N PRO A 166 14.92 1.90 1.46
CA PRO A 166 16.37 2.10 1.37
C PRO A 166 17.06 2.28 2.73
N ILE A 167 16.33 2.76 3.75
CA ILE A 167 16.90 2.88 5.11
C ILE A 167 17.03 1.50 5.78
N LEU A 168 16.07 0.61 5.59
CA LEU A 168 16.18 -0.77 6.06
C LEU A 168 17.20 -1.57 5.26
N PHE A 169 17.32 -1.30 3.95
CA PHE A 169 18.34 -1.92 3.12
C PHE A 169 19.76 -1.59 3.59
N ARG A 170 20.02 -0.34 3.98
CA ARG A 170 21.30 0.02 4.61
C ARG A 170 21.56 -0.74 5.91
N ARG A 171 20.52 -1.07 6.70
CA ARG A 171 20.70 -1.95 7.88
C ARG A 171 21.09 -3.37 7.48
N ILE A 172 20.57 -3.86 6.33
CA ILE A 172 20.96 -5.17 5.78
C ILE A 172 22.43 -5.14 5.36
N GLU A 173 22.86 -4.08 4.65
CA GLU A 173 24.26 -3.89 4.25
C GLU A 173 25.18 -3.78 5.50
N ASP A 174 24.79 -2.98 6.49
CA ASP A 174 25.52 -2.82 7.76
C ASP A 174 25.61 -4.17 8.51
N ALA A 175 24.52 -4.96 8.56
CA ALA A 175 24.48 -6.28 9.19
C ALA A 175 25.40 -7.30 8.47
N LYS A 176 25.38 -7.32 7.13
CA LYS A 176 26.27 -8.18 6.33
C LYS A 176 27.74 -7.78 6.49
N ALA A 177 28.05 -6.49 6.59
CA ALA A 177 29.40 -6.01 6.83
C ALA A 177 29.92 -6.38 8.24
N GLN A 178 29.05 -6.37 9.25
CA GLN A 178 29.40 -6.77 10.62
C GLN A 178 29.47 -8.28 10.82
N ASN A 179 28.63 -9.04 10.08
CA ASN A 179 28.63 -10.49 10.09
C ASN A 179 28.73 -11.03 8.64
N PRO A 180 29.95 -11.26 8.13
CA PRO A 180 30.17 -11.80 6.79
C PRO A 180 29.52 -13.17 6.54
N ASP A 181 29.29 -13.96 7.60
CA ASP A 181 28.65 -15.28 7.53
C ASP A 181 27.12 -15.23 7.40
N LEU A 182 26.50 -14.06 7.62
CA LEU A 182 25.08 -13.83 7.39
C LEU A 182 24.70 -14.27 5.98
N LYS A 183 23.77 -15.20 5.85
CA LYS A 183 23.26 -15.66 4.55
C LYS A 183 22.13 -14.75 4.09
N ILE A 184 22.19 -14.28 2.85
CA ILE A 184 21.13 -13.48 2.23
C ILE A 184 20.59 -14.25 1.03
N ILE A 185 19.32 -14.67 1.12
CA ILE A 185 18.57 -15.34 0.05
C ILE A 185 17.54 -14.33 -0.48
N VAL A 186 17.50 -14.12 -1.80
CA VAL A 186 16.50 -13.24 -2.42
C VAL A 186 15.66 -14.04 -3.42
N ALA A 187 14.36 -14.11 -3.18
CA ALA A 187 13.38 -14.70 -4.09
C ALA A 187 12.61 -13.57 -4.81
N ASP A 188 13.02 -13.28 -6.04
CA ASP A 188 12.43 -12.22 -6.88
C ASP A 188 12.60 -12.61 -8.36
N PRO A 189 11.59 -12.43 -9.23
CA PRO A 189 11.71 -12.68 -10.67
C PRO A 189 12.84 -11.92 -11.35
N ARG A 190 13.19 -10.75 -10.80
CA ARG A 190 14.24 -9.88 -11.35
C ARG A 190 15.48 -9.89 -10.46
N LYS A 191 16.65 -9.77 -11.09
CA LYS A 191 17.93 -9.52 -10.42
C LYS A 191 18.05 -8.03 -10.07
N THR A 192 17.26 -7.58 -9.08
CA THR A 192 17.24 -6.17 -8.61
C THR A 192 18.49 -5.83 -7.82
N ASP A 193 18.69 -4.53 -7.49
CA ASP A 193 19.80 -4.09 -6.59
C ASP A 193 19.80 -4.87 -5.26
N THR A 194 18.64 -5.24 -4.74
CA THR A 194 18.56 -6.11 -3.57
C THR A 194 19.08 -7.52 -3.85
N ALA A 195 18.77 -8.09 -5.01
CA ALA A 195 19.26 -9.40 -5.42
C ALA A 195 20.76 -9.39 -5.73
N SER A 196 21.32 -8.25 -6.13
CA SER A 196 22.77 -8.12 -6.38
C SER A 196 23.62 -8.25 -5.12
N CYS A 197 23.03 -8.06 -3.93
CA CYS A 197 23.69 -8.25 -2.64
C CYS A 197 23.45 -9.62 -2.02
N ALA A 198 22.73 -10.54 -2.72
CA ALA A 198 22.37 -11.85 -2.21
C ALA A 198 23.52 -12.87 -2.38
N ASP A 199 23.67 -13.76 -1.39
CA ASP A 199 24.50 -14.97 -1.53
C ASP A 199 23.79 -16.01 -2.42
N LEU A 200 22.43 -15.97 -2.47
CA LEU A 200 21.62 -16.83 -3.32
C LEU A 200 20.42 -16.06 -3.87
N HIS A 201 20.32 -15.97 -5.20
CA HIS A 201 19.15 -15.41 -5.89
C HIS A 201 18.31 -16.53 -6.49
N LEU A 202 17.01 -16.51 -6.21
CA LEU A 202 16.01 -17.44 -6.71
C LEU A 202 15.11 -16.70 -7.71
N PRO A 203 15.40 -16.73 -9.03
CA PRO A 203 14.67 -16.00 -10.07
C PRO A 203 13.37 -16.73 -10.45
N LEU A 204 12.43 -16.84 -9.51
CA LEU A 204 11.19 -17.59 -9.71
C LEU A 204 10.28 -16.92 -10.75
N LYS A 205 9.50 -17.73 -11.47
CA LYS A 205 8.42 -17.21 -12.35
C LYS A 205 7.36 -16.48 -11.52
N PRO A 206 6.83 -15.32 -11.98
CA PRO A 206 5.80 -14.60 -11.26
C PRO A 206 4.60 -15.46 -10.87
N GLY A 207 4.17 -15.37 -9.60
CA GLY A 207 2.99 -16.09 -9.08
C GLY A 207 3.29 -17.48 -8.51
N THR A 208 4.52 -18.00 -8.57
CA THR A 208 4.84 -19.37 -8.17
C THR A 208 5.37 -19.53 -6.74
N ASP A 209 5.32 -18.48 -5.93
CA ASP A 209 5.88 -18.41 -4.58
C ASP A 209 5.36 -19.52 -3.65
N VAL A 210 4.06 -19.87 -3.71
CA VAL A 210 3.48 -20.96 -2.88
C VAL A 210 4.18 -22.28 -3.18
N MET A 211 4.43 -22.58 -4.47
CA MET A 211 5.13 -23.80 -4.88
C MET A 211 6.57 -23.82 -4.38
N LEU A 212 7.27 -22.66 -4.44
CA LEU A 212 8.62 -22.52 -3.88
C LEU A 212 8.64 -22.83 -2.39
N PHE A 213 7.76 -22.18 -1.60
CA PHE A 213 7.72 -22.34 -0.13
C PHE A 213 7.31 -23.75 0.28
N HIS A 214 6.36 -24.37 -0.41
CA HIS A 214 5.99 -25.77 -0.18
C HIS A 214 7.13 -26.73 -0.55
N GLY A 215 7.85 -26.45 -1.64
CA GLY A 215 9.04 -27.22 -2.00
C GLY A 215 10.15 -27.11 -0.95
N MET A 216 10.41 -25.89 -0.45
CA MET A 216 11.36 -25.69 0.67
C MET A 216 10.94 -26.47 1.91
N LEU A 217 9.65 -26.39 2.31
CA LEU A 217 9.13 -27.12 3.48
C LEU A 217 9.25 -28.64 3.30
N ARG A 218 8.97 -29.16 2.08
CA ARG A 218 9.19 -30.58 1.78
C ARG A 218 10.64 -30.99 1.98
N VAL A 219 11.59 -30.20 1.45
CA VAL A 219 13.03 -30.48 1.62
C VAL A 219 13.39 -30.49 3.10
N MET A 220 12.90 -29.52 3.88
CA MET A 220 13.12 -29.46 5.34
C MET A 220 12.59 -30.71 6.06
N LEU A 221 11.38 -31.16 5.67
CA LEU A 221 10.77 -32.39 6.23
C LEU A 221 11.59 -33.64 5.92
N MET A 222 12.02 -33.80 4.67
CA MET A 222 12.78 -34.98 4.23
C MET A 222 14.16 -35.08 4.88
N ASN A 223 14.75 -33.94 5.28
CA ASN A 223 16.06 -33.90 5.92
C ASN A 223 15.97 -33.77 7.46
N GLY A 224 14.76 -33.74 8.04
CA GLY A 224 14.59 -33.61 9.49
C GLY A 224 14.96 -32.23 10.05
N TRP A 225 14.93 -31.17 9.22
CA TRP A 225 15.29 -29.80 9.60
C TRP A 225 14.10 -28.99 10.16
N VAL A 226 13.05 -29.67 10.61
CA VAL A 226 11.89 -29.05 11.27
C VAL A 226 11.97 -29.20 12.79
N ASN A 227 11.39 -28.26 13.51
CA ASN A 227 11.33 -28.30 14.98
C ASN A 227 10.03 -28.98 15.43
N ASN A 228 10.06 -30.31 15.53
CA ASN A 228 8.88 -31.10 15.90
C ASN A 228 8.34 -30.73 17.28
N ALA A 229 9.20 -30.40 18.26
CA ALA A 229 8.77 -30.02 19.61
C ALA A 229 8.00 -28.67 19.57
N TYR A 230 8.43 -27.72 18.75
CA TYR A 230 7.71 -26.46 18.57
C TYR A 230 6.36 -26.67 17.85
N ILE A 231 6.37 -27.50 16.79
CA ILE A 231 5.16 -27.82 16.03
C ILE A 231 4.10 -28.41 16.95
N GLU A 232 4.45 -29.42 17.75
CA GLU A 232 3.51 -30.12 18.65
C GLU A 232 2.97 -29.20 19.75
N LYS A 233 3.85 -28.41 20.36
CA LYS A 233 3.51 -27.58 21.51
C LYS A 233 2.73 -26.32 21.13
N HIS A 234 3.12 -25.63 20.07
CA HIS A 234 2.69 -24.27 19.78
C HIS A 234 1.83 -24.12 18.50
N THR A 235 1.58 -25.23 17.79
CA THR A 235 0.84 -25.17 16.52
C THR A 235 -0.28 -26.20 16.42
N GLU A 236 -1.16 -26.03 15.43
CA GLU A 236 -2.21 -26.98 15.04
C GLU A 236 -2.32 -27.05 13.50
N GLY A 237 -2.87 -28.17 12.98
CA GLY A 237 -3.14 -28.32 11.55
C GLY A 237 -1.95 -28.79 10.68
N PHE A 238 -0.81 -29.18 11.28
CA PHE A 238 0.42 -29.51 10.55
C PHE A 238 0.26 -30.71 9.61
N GLN A 239 -0.43 -31.77 10.02
CA GLN A 239 -0.59 -33.00 9.22
C GLN A 239 -1.24 -32.70 7.86
N ALA A 240 -2.33 -31.93 7.84
CA ALA A 240 -3.04 -31.58 6.60
C ALA A 240 -2.19 -30.77 5.63
N LEU A 241 -1.29 -29.91 6.15
CA LEU A 241 -0.31 -29.20 5.32
C LEU A 241 0.77 -30.16 4.81
N GLN A 242 1.30 -31.04 5.68
CA GLN A 242 2.35 -32.01 5.34
C GLN A 242 1.94 -32.90 4.15
N GLU A 243 0.71 -33.43 4.14
CA GLU A 243 0.18 -34.24 3.05
C GLU A 243 0.26 -33.51 1.69
N LYS A 244 -0.08 -32.22 1.65
CA LYS A 244 -0.02 -31.40 0.44
C LYS A 244 1.42 -31.09 0.03
N VAL A 245 2.23 -30.70 0.98
CA VAL A 245 3.64 -30.33 0.78
C VAL A 245 4.45 -31.50 0.22
N MET A 246 4.18 -32.73 0.65
CA MET A 246 4.89 -33.94 0.15
C MET A 246 4.72 -34.15 -1.37
N THR A 247 3.72 -33.55 -2.01
CA THR A 247 3.54 -33.58 -3.47
C THR A 247 4.42 -32.59 -4.23
N CYS A 248 5.04 -31.62 -3.53
CA CYS A 248 5.84 -30.53 -4.11
C CYS A 248 7.32 -30.96 -4.21
N THR A 249 7.60 -31.92 -5.08
CA THR A 249 8.97 -32.44 -5.29
C THR A 249 9.90 -31.36 -5.87
N PRO A 250 11.24 -31.43 -5.66
CA PRO A 250 12.19 -30.51 -6.26
C PRO A 250 12.05 -30.40 -7.79
N ALA A 251 11.81 -31.52 -8.48
CA ALA A 251 11.56 -31.55 -9.93
C ALA A 251 10.30 -30.75 -10.30
N LYS A 252 9.20 -30.89 -9.53
CA LYS A 252 7.98 -30.14 -9.76
C LYS A 252 8.16 -28.63 -9.47
N VAL A 253 8.95 -28.28 -8.46
CA VAL A 253 9.32 -26.88 -8.19
C VAL A 253 10.14 -26.33 -9.36
N HIS A 254 11.11 -27.07 -9.87
CA HIS A 254 11.88 -26.66 -11.05
C HIS A 254 10.97 -26.40 -12.25
N GLU A 255 10.07 -27.32 -12.57
CA GLU A 255 9.12 -27.20 -13.69
C GLU A 255 8.25 -25.93 -13.58
N ILE A 256 7.63 -25.71 -12.39
CA ILE A 256 6.66 -24.63 -12.17
C ILE A 256 7.37 -23.30 -11.95
N CYS A 257 8.36 -23.25 -11.05
CA CYS A 257 9.02 -22.01 -10.64
C CYS A 257 10.19 -21.61 -11.56
N GLY A 258 10.78 -22.55 -12.28
CA GLY A 258 11.99 -22.31 -13.07
C GLY A 258 13.29 -22.32 -12.24
N ILE A 259 13.22 -22.62 -10.96
CA ILE A 259 14.38 -22.62 -10.04
C ILE A 259 15.10 -23.97 -10.12
N PRO A 260 16.45 -24.02 -10.26
CA PRO A 260 17.21 -25.25 -10.19
C PRO A 260 17.02 -25.99 -8.87
N GLU A 261 16.92 -27.33 -8.90
CA GLU A 261 16.75 -28.15 -7.70
C GLU A 261 17.83 -27.90 -6.65
N THR A 262 19.07 -27.72 -7.08
CA THR A 262 20.22 -27.42 -6.19
C THR A 262 20.04 -26.11 -5.43
N GLN A 263 19.49 -25.10 -6.08
CA GLN A 263 19.19 -23.81 -5.42
C GLN A 263 18.03 -23.91 -4.43
N LEU A 264 17.01 -24.72 -4.74
CA LEU A 264 15.92 -25.02 -3.81
C LEU A 264 16.43 -25.71 -2.55
N LEU A 265 17.28 -26.73 -2.70
CA LEU A 265 17.90 -27.45 -1.59
C LEU A 265 18.73 -26.52 -0.74
N GLN A 266 19.57 -25.70 -1.35
CA GLN A 266 20.42 -24.74 -0.64
C GLN A 266 19.61 -23.69 0.12
N ALA A 267 18.52 -23.15 -0.48
CA ALA A 267 17.64 -22.18 0.17
C ALA A 267 16.94 -22.81 1.38
N ALA A 268 16.43 -24.03 1.23
CA ALA A 268 15.76 -24.74 2.34
C ALA A 268 16.73 -25.04 3.49
N GLU A 269 17.96 -25.48 3.17
CA GLU A 269 19.00 -25.74 4.16
C GLU A 269 19.34 -24.47 4.93
N TRP A 270 19.77 -23.39 4.25
CA TRP A 270 20.15 -22.14 4.92
C TRP A 270 19.02 -21.57 5.77
N PHE A 271 17.78 -21.60 5.25
CA PHE A 271 16.62 -21.15 5.99
C PHE A 271 16.41 -21.93 7.29
N ALA A 272 16.52 -23.25 7.23
CA ALA A 272 16.13 -24.13 8.35
C ALA A 272 17.22 -24.31 9.40
N ILE A 273 18.51 -24.44 8.99
CA ILE A 273 19.60 -24.74 9.92
C ILE A 273 20.19 -23.51 10.61
N SER A 274 19.94 -22.31 10.08
CA SER A 274 20.34 -21.07 10.73
C SER A 274 19.67 -20.93 12.10
N LYS A 275 20.38 -20.42 13.08
CA LYS A 275 19.84 -20.25 14.45
C LYS A 275 18.70 -19.22 14.48
N ALA A 276 18.80 -18.20 13.62
CA ALA A 276 17.83 -17.13 13.49
C ALA A 276 17.63 -16.78 12.02
N THR A 277 16.44 -17.07 11.48
CA THR A 277 16.04 -16.71 10.12
C THR A 277 14.95 -15.65 10.15
N LEU A 278 15.22 -14.49 9.54
CA LEU A 278 14.28 -13.39 9.38
C LEU A 278 13.84 -13.31 7.92
N SER A 279 12.54 -13.38 7.67
CA SER A 279 12.00 -13.12 6.32
C SER A 279 11.52 -11.69 6.17
N LEU A 280 12.04 -10.95 5.18
CA LEU A 280 11.61 -9.62 4.81
C LEU A 280 10.85 -9.69 3.48
N TYR A 281 9.57 -9.32 3.45
CA TYR A 281 8.78 -9.46 2.24
C TYR A 281 7.83 -8.26 2.01
N CYS A 282 7.43 -8.06 0.76
CA CYS A 282 6.65 -6.90 0.35
C CYS A 282 5.69 -7.22 -0.79
N GLN A 283 5.60 -6.34 -1.77
CA GLN A 283 4.53 -6.32 -2.78
C GLN A 283 4.56 -7.50 -3.77
N GLY A 284 5.70 -8.14 -3.98
CA GLY A 284 5.79 -9.34 -4.84
C GLY A 284 4.96 -10.51 -4.30
N LEU A 285 4.89 -10.66 -2.96
CA LEU A 285 3.99 -11.60 -2.32
C LEU A 285 2.57 -11.05 -2.23
N ASN A 286 2.45 -9.78 -1.81
CA ASN A 286 1.17 -9.21 -1.41
C ASN A 286 0.24 -8.92 -2.57
N GLN A 287 0.73 -8.29 -3.64
CA GLN A 287 -0.06 -7.86 -4.81
C GLN A 287 -0.26 -9.01 -5.81
N SER A 288 -0.96 -10.04 -5.39
CA SER A 288 -1.21 -11.25 -6.15
C SER A 288 -2.61 -11.79 -5.92
N SER A 289 -3.20 -12.42 -6.93
CA SER A 289 -4.46 -13.17 -6.83
C SER A 289 -4.40 -14.34 -5.86
N SER A 290 -3.20 -14.82 -5.49
CA SER A 290 -2.93 -15.81 -4.46
C SER A 290 -2.17 -15.25 -3.25
N GLY A 291 -2.21 -13.92 -3.04
CA GLY A 291 -1.37 -13.22 -2.06
C GLY A 291 -1.50 -13.73 -0.63
N THR A 292 -2.71 -14.06 -0.15
CA THR A 292 -2.90 -14.64 1.19
C THR A 292 -2.21 -16.00 1.33
N ALA A 293 -2.31 -16.85 0.32
CA ALA A 293 -1.66 -18.17 0.32
C ALA A 293 -0.14 -18.05 0.31
N LYS A 294 0.44 -17.11 -0.45
CA LYS A 294 1.88 -16.82 -0.47
C LYS A 294 2.37 -16.41 0.92
N ASN A 295 1.66 -15.47 1.57
CA ASN A 295 2.02 -15.00 2.91
C ASN A 295 1.92 -16.12 3.96
N ALA A 296 0.82 -16.85 3.98
CA ALA A 296 0.64 -17.96 4.92
C ALA A 296 1.70 -19.06 4.71
N SER A 297 2.03 -19.41 3.47
CA SER A 297 3.05 -20.42 3.17
C SER A 297 4.45 -19.99 3.63
N LEU A 298 4.79 -18.69 3.56
CA LEU A 298 6.03 -18.17 4.13
C LEU A 298 6.02 -18.25 5.67
N VAL A 299 4.90 -17.90 6.31
CA VAL A 299 4.74 -18.04 7.77
C VAL A 299 4.87 -19.50 8.21
N HIS A 300 4.37 -20.44 7.40
CA HIS A 300 4.51 -21.89 7.69
C HIS A 300 5.97 -22.34 7.76
N LEU A 301 6.89 -21.78 6.95
CA LEU A 301 8.32 -22.09 7.07
C LEU A 301 8.86 -21.71 8.45
N HIS A 302 8.51 -20.53 8.94
CA HIS A 302 8.91 -20.04 10.26
C HIS A 302 8.30 -20.85 11.40
N LEU A 303 7.03 -21.25 11.27
CA LEU A 303 6.37 -22.11 12.26
C LEU A 303 7.01 -23.50 12.29
N ALA A 304 7.33 -24.09 11.12
CA ALA A 304 7.94 -25.41 11.03
C ALA A 304 9.35 -25.47 11.62
N THR A 305 10.11 -24.38 11.53
CA THR A 305 11.47 -24.28 12.06
C THR A 305 11.54 -23.68 13.47
N GLY A 306 10.41 -23.21 14.02
CA GLY A 306 10.35 -22.53 15.31
C GLY A 306 11.04 -21.16 15.31
N HIS A 307 11.06 -20.46 14.17
CA HIS A 307 11.63 -19.13 13.99
C HIS A 307 10.56 -18.03 14.16
N ILE A 308 9.86 -18.03 15.30
CA ILE A 308 8.92 -16.96 15.69
C ILE A 308 9.14 -16.65 17.17
N GLY A 309 9.05 -15.36 17.54
CA GLY A 309 9.22 -14.91 18.91
C GLY A 309 10.66 -15.00 19.43
N LYS A 310 11.64 -15.00 18.53
CA LYS A 310 13.07 -15.04 18.85
C LYS A 310 13.78 -13.83 18.26
N PRO A 311 14.85 -13.31 18.91
CA PRO A 311 15.72 -12.31 18.31
C PRO A 311 16.27 -12.77 16.95
N GLY A 312 16.22 -11.89 15.94
CA GLY A 312 16.72 -12.16 14.60
C GLY A 312 15.85 -13.09 13.76
N ALA A 313 14.63 -13.46 14.20
CA ALA A 313 13.83 -14.46 13.52
C ALA A 313 12.35 -14.05 13.38
N GLY A 314 11.72 -14.53 12.32
CA GLY A 314 10.28 -14.39 12.08
C GLY A 314 9.91 -13.85 10.69
N PRO A 315 8.63 -13.96 10.31
CA PRO A 315 8.12 -13.33 9.11
C PRO A 315 7.86 -11.85 9.35
N PHE A 316 8.42 -10.98 8.51
CA PHE A 316 8.32 -9.53 8.66
C PHE A 316 7.87 -8.86 7.36
N SER A 317 6.59 -8.54 7.29
CA SER A 317 6.01 -7.80 6.15
C SER A 317 6.35 -6.32 6.23
N LEU A 318 6.97 -5.78 5.17
CA LEU A 318 7.43 -4.40 5.08
C LEU A 318 6.35 -3.51 4.45
N THR A 319 5.76 -2.64 5.25
CA THR A 319 4.77 -1.65 4.80
C THR A 319 5.45 -0.50 4.04
N GLY A 320 4.87 -0.09 2.91
CA GLY A 320 5.39 1.05 2.12
C GLY A 320 4.83 2.40 2.54
N GLN A 321 3.57 2.45 2.95
CA GLN A 321 2.90 3.69 3.33
C GLN A 321 3.16 4.03 4.81
N PRO A 322 3.27 5.32 5.17
CA PRO A 322 3.75 5.74 6.49
C PRO A 322 2.82 5.36 7.64
N ASN A 323 1.51 5.18 7.40
CA ASN A 323 0.53 4.86 8.44
C ASN A 323 -0.50 3.80 8.02
N ALA A 324 -0.16 2.90 7.12
CA ALA A 324 -1.06 1.81 6.77
C ALA A 324 -1.34 0.88 7.97
N MET A 325 -0.41 0.76 8.92
CA MET A 325 -0.60 0.03 10.17
C MET A 325 -1.65 0.74 11.04
N GLY A 326 -1.47 2.04 11.35
CA GLY A 326 -2.41 2.80 12.17
C GLY A 326 -3.83 2.84 11.60
N GLY A 327 -3.98 2.91 10.26
CA GLY A 327 -5.29 2.80 9.63
C GLY A 327 -5.98 1.45 9.88
N ARG A 328 -5.22 0.35 9.98
CA ARG A 328 -5.77 -0.97 10.33
C ARG A 328 -6.07 -1.11 11.82
N GLU A 329 -5.24 -0.49 12.68
CA GLU A 329 -5.45 -0.45 14.13
C GLU A 329 -6.81 0.19 14.49
N VAL A 330 -7.19 1.26 13.80
CA VAL A 330 -8.50 1.89 13.99
C VAL A 330 -9.65 1.18 13.26
N GLY A 331 -9.38 0.14 12.48
CA GLY A 331 -10.38 -0.59 11.71
C GLY A 331 -10.84 0.11 10.43
N GLY A 332 -9.98 0.93 9.82
CA GLY A 332 -10.27 1.78 8.65
C GLY A 332 -10.32 1.04 7.31
N LEU A 333 -10.69 -0.25 7.29
CA LEU A 333 -10.93 -1.06 6.08
C LEU A 333 -12.35 -1.63 6.09
N ALA A 334 -12.86 -1.97 4.90
CA ALA A 334 -14.24 -2.42 4.68
C ALA A 334 -14.66 -3.66 5.48
N ASN A 335 -13.72 -4.45 5.95
CA ASN A 335 -13.95 -5.69 6.68
C ASN A 335 -13.32 -5.72 8.08
N LEU A 336 -12.89 -4.57 8.61
CA LEU A 336 -12.25 -4.47 9.93
C LEU A 336 -13.07 -3.62 10.90
N LEU A 337 -12.85 -3.84 12.19
CA LEU A 337 -13.30 -2.98 13.28
C LEU A 337 -12.08 -2.52 14.09
N SER A 338 -12.26 -1.46 14.91
CA SER A 338 -11.22 -0.90 15.77
C SER A 338 -10.56 -1.95 16.67
N ALA A 339 -9.26 -1.84 16.86
CA ALA A 339 -8.45 -2.65 17.76
C ALA A 339 -8.55 -4.16 17.47
N HIS A 340 -8.34 -4.55 16.21
CA HIS A 340 -8.35 -5.92 15.70
C HIS A 340 -9.65 -6.71 16.00
N ARG A 341 -10.75 -6.00 16.30
CA ARG A 341 -12.05 -6.65 16.46
C ARG A 341 -12.53 -7.22 15.14
N ASP A 342 -13.12 -8.40 15.23
CA ASP A 342 -13.68 -9.10 14.07
C ASP A 342 -15.11 -8.61 13.78
N LEU A 343 -15.35 -8.17 12.56
CA LEU A 343 -16.67 -7.74 12.10
C LEU A 343 -17.70 -8.88 12.14
N ALA A 344 -17.29 -10.12 11.93
CA ALA A 344 -18.19 -11.28 12.02
C ALA A 344 -18.65 -11.58 13.46
N ASN A 345 -17.86 -11.16 14.48
CA ASN A 345 -18.17 -11.43 15.88
C ASN A 345 -19.19 -10.41 16.44
N PRO A 346 -20.40 -10.85 16.86
CA PRO A 346 -21.42 -9.94 17.39
C PRO A 346 -21.01 -9.24 18.69
N VAL A 347 -20.18 -9.88 19.53
CA VAL A 347 -19.65 -9.26 20.77
C VAL A 347 -18.73 -8.11 20.41
N HIS A 348 -17.83 -8.30 19.46
CA HIS A 348 -16.92 -7.24 18.99
C HIS A 348 -17.67 -6.06 18.37
N ARG A 349 -18.73 -6.31 17.60
CA ARG A 349 -19.58 -5.24 17.07
C ARG A 349 -20.29 -4.47 18.17
N LYS A 350 -20.79 -5.16 19.21
CA LYS A 350 -21.43 -4.52 20.35
C LYS A 350 -20.46 -3.67 21.16
N GLU A 351 -19.24 -4.13 21.34
CA GLU A 351 -18.19 -3.33 22.00
C GLU A 351 -17.95 -2.00 21.26
N VAL A 352 -17.79 -2.05 19.91
CA VAL A 352 -17.60 -0.85 19.10
C VAL A 352 -18.84 0.06 19.12
N ALA A 353 -20.03 -0.53 19.03
CA ALA A 353 -21.27 0.23 19.14
C ALA A 353 -21.34 0.99 20.48
N ASN A 354 -21.03 0.33 21.59
CA ASN A 354 -21.02 0.95 22.92
C ASN A 354 -19.98 2.09 23.01
N LEU A 355 -18.77 1.90 22.44
CA LEU A 355 -17.73 2.94 22.40
C LEU A 355 -18.20 4.20 21.66
N TRP A 356 -19.03 4.04 20.63
CA TRP A 356 -19.54 5.15 19.82
C TRP A 356 -20.91 5.67 20.24
N GLY A 357 -21.52 5.10 21.29
CA GLY A 357 -22.86 5.49 21.78
C GLY A 357 -24.00 4.98 20.89
N LEU A 358 -23.78 3.89 20.15
CA LEU A 358 -24.73 3.30 19.22
C LEU A 358 -25.35 2.00 19.76
N GLU A 359 -26.47 1.60 19.21
CA GLU A 359 -27.08 0.30 19.49
C GLU A 359 -26.36 -0.82 18.77
N GLU A 360 -25.98 -0.60 17.51
CA GLU A 360 -25.24 -1.53 16.67
C GLU A 360 -24.38 -0.81 15.63
N VAL A 361 -23.45 -1.54 15.03
CA VAL A 361 -22.70 -1.17 13.82
C VAL A 361 -22.97 -2.16 12.70
N PRO A 362 -22.84 -1.78 11.42
CA PRO A 362 -23.11 -2.67 10.30
C PRO A 362 -22.36 -4.00 10.41
N SER A 363 -23.07 -5.12 10.19
CA SER A 363 -22.53 -6.48 10.39
C SER A 363 -21.91 -7.10 9.14
N LYS A 364 -22.29 -6.63 7.95
CA LYS A 364 -21.79 -7.14 6.67
C LYS A 364 -20.53 -6.39 6.28
N PRO A 365 -19.49 -7.07 5.75
CA PRO A 365 -18.36 -6.38 5.15
C PRO A 365 -18.81 -5.41 4.05
N GLY A 366 -18.16 -4.25 4.00
CA GLY A 366 -18.37 -3.31 2.90
C GLY A 366 -17.62 -3.72 1.64
N LYS A 367 -17.82 -2.98 0.58
CA LYS A 367 -17.09 -3.13 -0.69
C LYS A 367 -15.63 -2.73 -0.48
N THR A 368 -14.70 -3.63 -0.80
CA THR A 368 -13.27 -3.33 -0.80
C THR A 368 -12.88 -2.46 -2.00
N ALA A 369 -11.65 -1.93 -2.03
CA ALA A 369 -11.22 -0.95 -3.03
C ALA A 369 -11.65 -1.29 -4.47
N VAL A 370 -11.29 -2.47 -4.99
CA VAL A 370 -11.66 -2.87 -6.36
C VAL A 370 -13.18 -3.05 -6.49
N GLU A 371 -13.80 -3.71 -5.53
CA GLU A 371 -15.26 -3.94 -5.51
C GLU A 371 -16.04 -2.61 -5.41
N MET A 372 -15.53 -1.61 -4.67
CA MET A 372 -16.14 -0.29 -4.54
C MET A 372 -16.17 0.46 -5.89
N PHE A 373 -15.05 0.49 -6.61
CA PHE A 373 -15.00 1.10 -7.93
C PHE A 373 -15.80 0.31 -8.97
N GLN A 374 -15.85 -1.02 -8.87
CA GLN A 374 -16.72 -1.84 -9.72
C GLN A 374 -18.20 -1.52 -9.45
N ALA A 375 -18.63 -1.50 -8.19
CA ALA A 375 -19.98 -1.16 -7.80
C ALA A 375 -20.39 0.26 -8.25
N ALA A 376 -19.46 1.22 -8.18
CA ALA A 376 -19.68 2.57 -8.71
C ALA A 376 -19.80 2.58 -10.26
N ALA A 377 -18.96 1.79 -10.96
CA ALA A 377 -19.05 1.63 -12.42
C ALA A 377 -20.35 0.93 -12.86
N GLU A 378 -20.97 0.14 -11.99
CA GLU A 378 -22.26 -0.53 -12.18
C GLU A 378 -23.43 0.33 -11.71
N GLY A 379 -23.17 1.42 -10.96
CA GLY A 379 -24.14 2.40 -10.46
C GLY A 379 -24.84 2.00 -9.16
N GLU A 380 -24.28 1.05 -8.41
CA GLU A 380 -24.71 0.73 -7.04
C GLU A 380 -24.26 1.81 -6.06
N ILE A 381 -22.95 2.20 -6.12
CA ILE A 381 -22.43 3.34 -5.37
C ILE A 381 -22.64 4.61 -6.18
N LYS A 382 -23.34 5.57 -5.57
CA LYS A 382 -23.74 6.86 -6.15
C LYS A 382 -22.81 7.99 -5.77
N VAL A 383 -22.27 7.95 -4.56
CA VAL A 383 -21.35 8.97 -4.04
C VAL A 383 -20.01 8.31 -3.73
N LEU A 384 -18.93 8.90 -4.27
CA LEU A 384 -17.55 8.54 -3.95
C LEU A 384 -16.86 9.72 -3.25
N TRP A 385 -16.41 9.49 -2.02
CA TRP A 385 -15.51 10.40 -1.30
C TRP A 385 -14.10 9.83 -1.34
N ILE A 386 -13.17 10.54 -1.97
CA ILE A 386 -11.79 10.11 -2.16
C ILE A 386 -10.89 11.06 -1.37
N ALA A 387 -10.15 10.52 -0.38
CA ALA A 387 -9.31 11.33 0.51
C ALA A 387 -7.82 10.99 0.37
N CYS A 388 -7.03 11.97 -0.07
CA CYS A 388 -5.56 11.93 -0.11
C CYS A 388 -4.97 10.73 -0.86
N THR A 389 -5.65 10.27 -1.91
CA THR A 389 -5.21 9.17 -2.78
C THR A 389 -5.68 9.39 -4.22
N ASN A 390 -5.01 8.73 -5.18
CA ASN A 390 -5.17 8.98 -6.61
C ASN A 390 -5.58 7.71 -7.37
N PRO A 391 -6.85 7.23 -7.22
CA PRO A 391 -7.31 6.00 -7.88
C PRO A 391 -7.28 6.07 -9.41
N ALA A 392 -7.44 7.25 -10.02
CA ALA A 392 -7.34 7.41 -11.47
C ALA A 392 -5.94 7.11 -12.03
N GLN A 393 -4.94 6.86 -11.15
CA GLN A 393 -3.59 6.42 -11.51
C GLN A 393 -3.24 5.09 -10.82
N SER A 394 -3.54 4.93 -9.54
CA SER A 394 -3.01 3.85 -8.70
C SER A 394 -3.82 2.55 -8.73
N MET A 395 -5.09 2.60 -9.05
CA MET A 395 -5.95 1.41 -9.16
C MET A 395 -5.66 0.62 -10.44
N PRO A 396 -5.80 -0.72 -10.42
CA PRO A 396 -5.75 -1.53 -11.64
C PRO A 396 -6.95 -1.26 -12.56
N ASP A 397 -6.87 -1.73 -13.80
CA ASP A 397 -7.94 -1.61 -14.81
C ASP A 397 -8.53 -0.19 -14.86
N GLN A 398 -7.74 0.75 -15.31
CA GLN A 398 -8.10 2.18 -15.34
C GLN A 398 -9.38 2.46 -16.15
N ARG A 399 -9.77 1.59 -17.08
CA ARG A 399 -11.04 1.68 -17.80
C ARG A 399 -12.23 1.56 -16.84
N MET A 400 -12.21 0.59 -15.93
CA MET A 400 -13.24 0.40 -14.90
C MET A 400 -13.26 1.58 -13.93
N VAL A 401 -12.11 2.05 -13.49
CA VAL A 401 -11.98 3.18 -12.54
C VAL A 401 -12.54 4.47 -13.14
N ARG A 402 -12.19 4.80 -14.39
CA ARG A 402 -12.73 5.99 -15.07
C ARG A 402 -14.24 5.93 -15.23
N LYS A 403 -14.77 4.76 -15.64
CA LYS A 403 -16.21 4.53 -15.72
C LYS A 403 -16.91 4.74 -14.36
N ALA A 404 -16.28 4.29 -13.26
CA ALA A 404 -16.82 4.52 -11.91
C ALA A 404 -16.89 6.00 -11.54
N LEU A 405 -15.79 6.72 -11.77
CA LEU A 405 -15.70 8.16 -11.51
C LEU A 405 -16.66 8.98 -12.39
N GLU A 406 -16.88 8.57 -13.64
CA GLU A 406 -17.82 9.22 -14.56
C GLU A 406 -19.29 8.94 -14.22
N ARG A 407 -19.59 7.74 -13.68
CA ARG A 407 -20.96 7.33 -13.42
C ARG A 407 -21.48 7.74 -12.04
N ALA A 408 -20.61 7.92 -11.07
CA ALA A 408 -21.01 8.37 -9.74
C ALA A 408 -21.72 9.72 -9.83
N GLU A 409 -22.79 9.88 -9.07
CA GLU A 409 -23.61 11.10 -9.05
C GLU A 409 -22.93 12.28 -8.33
N LEU A 410 -21.97 11.95 -7.44
CA LEU A 410 -21.09 12.92 -6.80
C LEU A 410 -19.72 12.28 -6.55
N VAL A 411 -18.67 12.94 -6.98
CA VAL A 411 -17.28 12.63 -6.67
C VAL A 411 -16.68 13.78 -5.88
N VAL A 412 -16.41 13.55 -4.60
CA VAL A 412 -15.67 14.49 -3.74
C VAL A 412 -14.22 14.04 -3.67
N VAL A 413 -13.29 14.94 -3.97
CA VAL A 413 -11.86 14.70 -3.83
C VAL A 413 -11.28 15.64 -2.78
N GLN A 414 -10.87 15.08 -1.67
CA GLN A 414 -10.16 15.74 -0.57
C GLN A 414 -8.67 15.51 -0.79
N GLU A 415 -7.92 16.53 -1.16
CA GLU A 415 -6.53 16.37 -1.61
C GLU A 415 -5.70 17.61 -1.28
N ALA A 416 -4.41 17.42 -1.10
CA ALA A 416 -3.45 18.51 -0.92
C ALA A 416 -2.99 19.12 -2.24
N PHE A 417 -2.94 18.32 -3.31
CA PHE A 417 -2.41 18.70 -4.61
C PHE A 417 -3.49 18.66 -5.71
N ALA A 418 -3.77 19.81 -6.33
CA ALA A 418 -4.73 19.89 -7.43
C ALA A 418 -4.30 19.12 -8.69
N THR A 419 -3.06 18.68 -8.74
CA THR A 419 -2.42 18.01 -9.88
C THR A 419 -2.58 16.49 -9.89
N ALA A 420 -3.26 15.90 -8.91
CA ALA A 420 -3.60 14.49 -8.91
C ALA A 420 -4.65 14.20 -10.02
N GLU A 421 -4.45 13.12 -10.80
CA GLU A 421 -5.32 12.80 -11.96
C GLU A 421 -6.78 12.63 -11.55
N THR A 422 -7.05 12.16 -10.34
CA THR A 422 -8.41 11.99 -9.80
C THR A 422 -9.15 13.34 -9.67
N CYS A 423 -8.44 14.45 -9.45
CA CYS A 423 -9.05 15.78 -9.36
C CYS A 423 -9.82 16.16 -10.64
N ALA A 424 -9.39 15.68 -11.80
CA ALA A 424 -10.07 15.93 -13.07
C ALA A 424 -11.49 15.35 -13.14
N PHE A 425 -11.80 14.35 -12.33
CA PHE A 425 -13.12 13.70 -12.27
C PHE A 425 -14.02 14.22 -11.15
N ALA A 426 -13.49 15.04 -10.23
CA ALA A 426 -14.23 15.54 -9.09
C ALA A 426 -15.35 16.50 -9.50
N ASP A 427 -16.45 16.48 -8.75
CA ASP A 427 -17.47 17.52 -8.76
C ASP A 427 -17.14 18.58 -7.70
N LEU A 428 -16.50 18.15 -6.60
CA LEU A 428 -16.09 18.97 -5.47
C LEU A 428 -14.63 18.67 -5.07
N LEU A 429 -13.80 19.70 -4.96
CA LEU A 429 -12.42 19.64 -4.49
C LEU A 429 -12.29 20.30 -3.12
N LEU A 430 -11.75 19.57 -2.15
CA LEU A 430 -11.58 20.03 -0.78
C LEU A 430 -10.09 20.07 -0.40
N PRO A 431 -9.51 21.23 -0.04
CA PRO A 431 -8.10 21.37 0.26
C PRO A 431 -7.75 20.74 1.61
N ALA A 432 -6.85 19.76 1.60
CA ALA A 432 -6.31 19.10 2.78
C ALA A 432 -4.88 19.55 3.09
N THR A 433 -4.52 19.50 4.38
CA THR A 433 -3.14 19.75 4.84
C THR A 433 -2.19 18.64 4.39
N THR A 434 -0.91 18.98 4.25
CA THR A 434 0.15 18.04 3.88
C THR A 434 1.15 17.78 5.04
N TRP A 435 2.17 17.00 4.81
CA TRP A 435 3.08 16.39 5.79
C TRP A 435 3.70 17.35 6.82
N GLY A 436 3.99 18.60 6.46
CA GLY A 436 4.58 19.60 7.35
C GLY A 436 3.57 20.43 8.12
N GLU A 437 2.29 20.30 7.78
CA GLU A 437 1.15 21.08 8.32
C GLU A 437 0.30 20.25 9.30
N LYS A 438 0.58 18.95 9.48
CA LYS A 438 -0.25 17.99 10.23
C LYS A 438 0.28 17.69 11.62
N GLU A 439 -0.63 17.35 12.51
CA GLU A 439 -0.36 16.88 13.86
C GLU A 439 -1.17 15.62 14.18
N GLY A 440 -0.53 14.62 14.80
CA GLY A 440 -1.14 13.33 15.16
C GLY A 440 -0.12 12.23 15.35
N THR A 441 -0.50 10.99 15.03
CA THR A 441 0.35 9.80 15.18
C THR A 441 0.40 8.96 13.92
N VAL A 442 1.49 8.21 13.76
CA VAL A 442 1.66 7.19 12.71
C VAL A 442 2.29 5.93 13.30
N THR A 443 1.88 4.75 12.78
CA THR A 443 2.46 3.46 13.16
C THR A 443 3.20 2.84 11.97
N ASN A 444 4.49 2.52 12.14
CA ASN A 444 5.32 1.91 11.10
C ASN A 444 5.21 0.37 11.06
N SER A 445 5.97 -0.29 10.15
CA SER A 445 5.94 -1.74 9.95
C SER A 445 6.31 -2.56 11.18
N GLU A 446 7.14 -2.02 12.08
CA GLU A 446 7.54 -2.70 13.34
C GLU A 446 6.60 -2.40 14.52
N ARG A 447 5.38 -1.91 14.23
CA ARG A 447 4.38 -1.56 15.26
C ARG A 447 4.79 -0.36 16.14
N ARG A 448 5.74 0.44 15.66
CA ARG A 448 6.22 1.63 16.39
C ARG A 448 5.37 2.83 16.07
N ILE A 449 4.76 3.41 17.10
CA ILE A 449 3.98 4.63 17.04
C ILE A 449 4.91 5.82 17.22
N THR A 450 4.79 6.79 16.31
CA THR A 450 5.57 8.01 16.31
C THR A 450 4.66 9.23 16.31
N ARG A 451 4.95 10.21 17.15
CA ARG A 451 4.29 11.51 17.17
C ARG A 451 4.67 12.33 15.93
N VAL A 452 3.70 12.86 15.22
CA VAL A 452 3.86 13.83 14.12
C VAL A 452 3.46 15.20 14.61
N ARG A 453 4.28 16.22 14.31
CA ARG A 453 4.05 17.63 14.71
C ARG A 453 3.97 18.50 13.48
N ALA A 454 3.07 19.47 13.48
CA ALA A 454 3.06 20.52 12.48
C ALA A 454 4.28 21.44 12.68
N ALA A 455 4.97 21.71 11.58
CA ALA A 455 6.12 22.64 11.55
C ALA A 455 5.72 24.03 11.04
N VAL A 456 4.64 24.09 10.27
CA VAL A 456 4.07 25.31 9.67
C VAL A 456 2.53 25.26 9.72
N PRO A 457 1.85 26.41 9.66
CA PRO A 457 0.40 26.46 9.56
C PRO A 457 -0.10 25.87 8.22
N PRO A 458 -1.40 25.50 8.14
CA PRO A 458 -2.03 25.09 6.89
C PRO A 458 -1.89 26.14 5.79
N SER A 459 -1.64 25.70 4.55
CA SER A 459 -1.59 26.58 3.38
C SER A 459 -2.98 26.96 2.90
N GLY A 460 -3.21 28.26 2.65
CA GLY A 460 -4.50 28.76 2.18
C GLY A 460 -5.64 28.49 3.16
N LEU A 461 -6.72 27.88 2.66
CA LEU A 461 -7.86 27.44 3.47
C LEU A 461 -7.87 25.93 3.72
N ALA A 462 -6.72 25.22 3.55
CA ALA A 462 -6.62 23.80 3.79
C ALA A 462 -6.97 23.46 5.25
N GLN A 463 -7.68 22.35 5.45
CA GLN A 463 -8.03 21.83 6.78
C GLN A 463 -7.36 20.47 7.01
N HIS A 464 -7.18 20.11 8.27
CA HIS A 464 -6.75 18.76 8.65
C HIS A 464 -7.81 17.73 8.26
N ASP A 465 -7.39 16.55 7.86
CA ASP A 465 -8.32 15.52 7.39
C ASP A 465 -9.35 15.14 8.46
N TRP A 466 -8.95 15.05 9.74
CA TRP A 466 -9.88 14.81 10.85
C TRP A 466 -10.90 15.95 11.00
N GLN A 467 -10.52 17.20 10.80
CA GLN A 467 -11.44 18.36 10.87
C GLN A 467 -12.46 18.31 9.73
N ILE A 468 -12.02 17.94 8.52
CA ILE A 468 -12.93 17.78 7.37
C ILE A 468 -13.96 16.70 7.69
N GLY A 469 -13.52 15.54 8.24
CA GLY A 469 -14.41 14.48 8.67
C GLY A 469 -15.39 14.90 9.78
N LEU A 470 -14.90 15.66 10.75
CA LEU A 470 -15.73 16.23 11.83
C LEU A 470 -16.77 17.23 11.30
N ASN A 471 -16.35 18.14 10.43
CA ASN A 471 -17.24 19.12 9.81
C ASN A 471 -18.30 18.45 8.94
N LEU A 472 -17.93 17.38 8.23
CA LEU A 472 -18.87 16.55 7.47
C LEU A 472 -19.92 15.91 8.40
N ALA A 473 -19.49 15.33 9.54
CA ALA A 473 -20.42 14.78 10.54
C ALA A 473 -21.40 15.85 11.09
N ASN A 474 -20.88 17.04 11.40
CA ASN A 474 -21.68 18.15 11.90
C ASN A 474 -22.70 18.66 10.87
N HIS A 475 -22.35 18.67 9.58
CA HIS A 475 -23.29 19.02 8.52
C HIS A 475 -24.33 17.92 8.28
N LEU A 476 -23.95 16.64 8.30
CA LEU A 476 -24.89 15.51 8.21
C LEU A 476 -25.89 15.50 9.36
N SER A 477 -25.50 15.89 10.57
CA SER A 477 -26.37 15.94 11.74
C SER A 477 -27.58 16.87 11.60
N LYS A 478 -27.57 17.79 10.61
CA LYS A 478 -28.68 18.68 10.29
C LYS A 478 -29.83 17.99 9.55
N TYR A 479 -29.60 16.80 8.98
CA TYR A 479 -30.59 16.03 8.23
C TYR A 479 -31.29 15.01 9.14
N ASP A 480 -32.61 14.90 9.03
CA ASP A 480 -33.42 14.05 9.93
C ASP A 480 -33.00 12.58 9.93
N ILE A 481 -32.50 12.06 8.80
CA ILE A 481 -32.03 10.66 8.68
C ILE A 481 -30.79 10.39 9.55
N PHE A 482 -29.92 11.38 9.79
CA PHE A 482 -28.69 11.23 10.58
C PHE A 482 -28.79 11.80 11.99
N LYS A 483 -29.72 12.73 12.22
CA LYS A 483 -29.87 13.46 13.48
C LYS A 483 -29.98 12.56 14.73
N PRO A 484 -30.76 11.46 14.74
CA PRO A 484 -30.87 10.60 15.93
C PRO A 484 -29.54 9.93 16.29
N LEU A 485 -28.75 9.50 15.29
CA LEU A 485 -27.43 8.90 15.52
C LEU A 485 -26.41 9.96 15.95
N ALA A 486 -26.39 11.11 15.29
CA ALA A 486 -25.48 12.21 15.60
C ALA A 486 -25.64 12.73 17.04
N GLN A 487 -26.86 12.71 17.59
CA GLN A 487 -27.13 13.11 18.97
C GLN A 487 -26.57 12.12 20.01
N ARG A 488 -26.39 10.87 19.66
CA ARG A 488 -25.82 9.81 20.52
C ARG A 488 -24.30 9.73 20.40
N MET A 489 -23.76 10.04 19.22
CA MET A 489 -22.34 9.92 18.94
C MET A 489 -21.58 11.19 19.35
N ASN A 490 -20.42 11.02 19.97
CA ASN A 490 -19.54 12.16 20.28
C ASN A 490 -18.64 12.47 19.05
N PHE A 491 -18.87 13.64 18.45
CA PHE A 491 -17.99 14.24 17.44
C PHE A 491 -17.44 15.60 17.91
N SER A 492 -17.28 15.80 19.23
CA SER A 492 -16.85 17.08 19.82
C SER A 492 -15.36 17.03 20.16
N TYR A 493 -14.50 16.78 19.16
CA TYR A 493 -13.06 16.79 19.37
C TYR A 493 -12.48 18.18 19.19
N SER A 494 -11.77 18.69 20.21
CA SER A 494 -11.11 19.99 20.18
C SER A 494 -9.73 19.98 19.51
N ASN A 495 -9.08 18.82 19.49
CA ASN A 495 -7.73 18.62 18.96
C ASN A 495 -7.49 17.13 18.64
N PRO A 496 -6.40 16.78 17.95
CA PRO A 496 -6.10 15.38 17.60
C PRO A 496 -5.81 14.51 18.85
N GLU A 497 -5.33 15.07 19.96
CA GLU A 497 -5.10 14.30 21.19
C GLU A 497 -6.42 13.76 21.80
N ALA A 498 -7.51 14.51 21.68
CA ALA A 498 -8.82 14.04 22.13
C ALA A 498 -9.28 12.81 21.31
N ILE A 499 -9.02 12.79 20.02
CA ILE A 499 -9.29 11.64 19.13
C ILE A 499 -8.40 10.46 19.50
N TRP A 500 -7.09 10.72 19.69
CA TRP A 500 -6.12 9.72 20.13
C TRP A 500 -6.54 9.04 21.44
N ASN A 501 -6.98 9.81 22.41
CA ASN A 501 -7.42 9.28 23.72
C ASN A 501 -8.64 8.36 23.60
N GLU A 502 -9.59 8.67 22.70
CA GLU A 502 -10.73 7.79 22.44
C GLU A 502 -10.27 6.50 21.72
N HIS A 503 -9.41 6.62 20.71
CA HIS A 503 -8.84 5.45 20.03
C HIS A 503 -8.02 4.58 21.00
N ARG A 504 -7.14 5.18 21.79
CA ARG A 504 -6.31 4.50 22.77
C ARG A 504 -7.15 3.68 23.75
N GLU A 505 -8.22 4.26 24.27
CA GLU A 505 -9.14 3.55 25.18
C GLU A 505 -9.85 2.38 24.48
N SER A 506 -10.15 2.49 23.20
CA SER A 506 -10.75 1.40 22.42
C SER A 506 -9.88 0.14 22.34
N THR A 507 -8.58 0.24 22.62
CA THR A 507 -7.61 -0.86 22.56
C THR A 507 -7.43 -1.59 23.90
N ARG A 508 -8.00 -1.10 24.97
CA ARG A 508 -7.83 -1.66 26.34
C ARG A 508 -8.12 -3.15 26.39
N GLY A 509 -7.13 -3.90 26.89
CA GLY A 509 -7.22 -5.36 27.03
C GLY A 509 -7.15 -6.14 25.70
N ARG A 510 -6.83 -5.49 24.58
CA ARG A 510 -6.65 -6.15 23.28
C ARG A 510 -5.18 -6.49 23.03
N ASP A 511 -4.93 -7.30 21.99
CA ASP A 511 -3.57 -7.68 21.56
C ASP A 511 -2.67 -6.49 21.20
N LEU A 512 -3.27 -5.37 20.81
CA LEU A 512 -2.57 -4.12 20.53
C LEU A 512 -2.88 -3.04 21.60
N ASP A 513 -3.03 -3.40 22.86
CA ASP A 513 -3.29 -2.45 23.93
C ASP A 513 -2.24 -1.32 23.96
N ILE A 514 -2.68 -0.08 23.74
CA ILE A 514 -1.86 1.13 23.73
C ILE A 514 -2.27 2.12 24.85
N THR A 515 -2.98 1.65 25.87
CA THR A 515 -3.46 2.48 26.98
C THR A 515 -2.35 3.16 27.77
N GLY A 516 -1.12 2.64 27.73
CA GLY A 516 0.08 3.26 28.27
C GLY A 516 0.68 4.41 27.45
N LEU A 517 0.18 4.65 26.21
CA LEU A 517 0.78 5.63 25.29
C LEU A 517 -0.04 6.92 25.23
N SER A 518 0.42 7.97 25.90
CA SER A 518 -0.09 9.34 25.75
C SER A 518 0.73 10.13 24.72
N TYR A 519 0.20 11.25 24.25
CA TYR A 519 0.97 12.21 23.45
C TYR A 519 2.23 12.66 24.17
N ALA A 520 2.14 12.95 25.47
CA ALA A 520 3.28 13.35 26.28
C ALA A 520 4.39 12.27 26.30
N GLN A 521 4.02 10.99 26.36
CA GLN A 521 4.98 9.89 26.29
C GLN A 521 5.60 9.78 24.90
N LEU A 522 4.79 9.83 23.85
CA LEU A 522 5.25 9.77 22.47
C LEU A 522 6.07 11.00 22.05
N GLU A 523 5.95 12.11 22.78
CA GLU A 523 6.81 13.29 22.63
C GLU A 523 8.23 13.03 23.07
N LEU A 524 8.43 12.22 24.11
CA LEU A 524 9.74 11.84 24.63
C LEU A 524 10.41 10.81 23.74
N GLN A 525 9.69 9.76 23.35
CA GLN A 525 10.19 8.72 22.46
C GLN A 525 9.08 7.95 21.77
N PRO A 526 9.30 7.50 20.52
CA PRO A 526 8.38 6.60 19.83
C PRO A 526 8.44 5.19 20.42
N GLU A 527 7.26 4.55 20.60
CA GLU A 527 7.14 3.24 21.24
C GLU A 527 6.40 2.22 20.37
N GLN A 528 6.73 0.94 20.59
CA GLN A 528 6.05 -0.19 19.94
C GLN A 528 4.85 -0.67 20.77
N TRP A 529 3.76 -1.02 20.08
CA TRP A 529 2.67 -1.71 20.77
C TRP A 529 2.90 -3.25 20.82
N PRO A 530 2.24 -3.96 21.78
CA PRO A 530 1.43 -3.45 22.86
C PRO A 530 2.24 -2.71 23.93
N MET A 531 1.60 -1.71 24.55
CA MET A 531 2.07 -1.02 25.73
C MET A 531 0.87 -0.62 26.59
N SER A 532 0.46 -1.51 27.48
CA SER A 532 -0.69 -1.28 28.37
C SER A 532 -0.39 -0.28 29.47
N GLU A 533 -1.43 0.25 30.09
CA GLU A 533 -1.32 1.17 31.22
C GLU A 533 -0.43 0.58 32.33
N GLY A 534 0.52 1.40 32.80
CA GLY A 534 1.51 0.98 33.81
C GLY A 534 2.75 0.28 33.26
N ALA A 535 2.79 -0.08 31.97
CA ALA A 535 4.01 -0.62 31.36
C ALA A 535 5.06 0.49 31.18
N SER A 536 6.34 0.16 31.38
CA SER A 536 7.46 1.10 31.23
C SER A 536 7.93 1.22 29.79
N THR A 537 7.75 0.19 28.96
CA THR A 537 8.17 0.12 27.54
C THR A 537 7.19 -0.75 26.76
N GLY A 538 7.12 -0.51 25.46
CA GLY A 538 6.40 -1.36 24.52
C GLY A 538 7.12 -2.69 24.25
N VAL A 539 6.39 -3.64 23.64
CA VAL A 539 6.89 -4.99 23.34
C VAL A 539 7.58 -4.99 21.97
N LYS A 540 8.88 -5.27 21.95
CA LYS A 540 9.68 -5.30 20.72
C LYS A 540 9.32 -6.46 19.80
N ARG A 541 9.15 -7.66 20.34
CA ARG A 541 8.85 -8.90 19.61
C ARG A 541 7.60 -9.56 20.17
N LEU A 542 6.73 -10.05 19.31
CA LEU A 542 5.52 -10.73 19.74
C LEU A 542 5.75 -12.25 19.79
N TYR A 543 4.93 -12.92 20.59
CA TYR A 543 4.87 -14.39 20.69
C TYR A 543 6.14 -15.04 21.24
N GLU A 544 6.94 -14.34 22.05
CA GLU A 544 8.12 -14.91 22.73
C GLU A 544 7.76 -16.08 23.68
N ASN A 545 6.54 -16.05 24.22
CA ASN A 545 5.99 -17.13 25.06
C ASN A 545 5.36 -18.29 24.26
N GLY A 546 5.32 -18.20 22.92
CA GLY A 546 4.67 -19.18 22.04
C GLY A 546 3.15 -19.24 22.15
N ILE A 547 2.51 -18.18 22.70
CA ILE A 547 1.05 -18.04 22.76
C ILE A 547 0.59 -17.06 21.67
N PHE A 548 -0.42 -17.46 20.92
CA PHE A 548 -0.96 -16.71 19.79
C PHE A 548 -2.41 -16.26 20.06
N PRO A 549 -2.87 -15.13 19.51
CA PRO A 549 -4.22 -14.62 19.72
C PRO A 549 -5.27 -15.39 18.87
N THR A 550 -5.24 -16.72 18.97
CA THR A 550 -6.21 -17.64 18.39
C THR A 550 -7.07 -18.25 19.50
N SER A 551 -8.18 -18.89 19.15
CA SER A 551 -9.05 -19.54 20.16
C SER A 551 -8.38 -20.67 20.93
N SER A 552 -7.37 -21.34 20.34
CA SER A 552 -6.60 -22.41 20.97
C SER A 552 -5.31 -21.91 21.65
N GLY A 553 -4.94 -20.64 21.47
CA GLY A 553 -3.63 -20.11 21.89
C GLY A 553 -2.47 -20.60 21.01
N LYS A 554 -2.74 -21.39 19.94
CA LYS A 554 -1.74 -21.97 19.05
C LYS A 554 -1.77 -21.32 17.67
N ALA A 555 -0.63 -21.23 17.00
CA ALA A 555 -0.55 -20.84 15.60
C ALA A 555 -1.11 -21.96 14.68
N LYS A 556 -1.54 -21.60 13.47
CA LYS A 556 -2.21 -22.51 12.55
C LYS A 556 -1.40 -22.78 11.30
N PHE A 557 -1.22 -24.05 10.99
CA PHE A 557 -0.89 -24.49 9.65
C PHE A 557 -2.18 -24.68 8.86
N VAL A 558 -2.23 -24.06 7.67
CA VAL A 558 -3.39 -24.14 6.79
C VAL A 558 -2.99 -24.83 5.49
N GLY A 559 -3.72 -25.87 5.12
CA GLY A 559 -3.43 -26.68 3.93
C GLY A 559 -3.80 -25.94 2.63
N LEU A 560 -3.03 -24.92 2.28
CA LEU A 560 -3.16 -24.15 1.04
C LEU A 560 -2.54 -24.90 -0.15
N GLU A 561 -2.99 -24.58 -1.36
CA GLU A 561 -2.46 -25.15 -2.59
C GLU A 561 -1.93 -24.03 -3.50
N TYR A 562 -0.97 -24.40 -4.33
CA TYR A 562 -0.53 -23.54 -5.42
C TYR A 562 -1.66 -23.38 -6.44
N VAL A 563 -1.95 -22.13 -6.80
CA VAL A 563 -2.87 -21.78 -7.88
C VAL A 563 -2.11 -20.89 -8.86
N PRO A 564 -2.17 -21.16 -10.17
CA PRO A 564 -1.57 -20.27 -11.16
C PRO A 564 -2.12 -18.85 -11.11
N VAL A 565 -1.42 -17.90 -11.72
CA VAL A 565 -1.89 -16.52 -11.89
C VAL A 565 -3.24 -16.49 -12.61
N SER A 566 -4.09 -15.53 -12.26
CA SER A 566 -5.48 -15.45 -12.81
C SER A 566 -5.51 -15.26 -14.33
N GLU A 567 -4.46 -14.72 -14.92
CA GLU A 567 -4.36 -14.44 -16.35
C GLU A 567 -3.02 -15.00 -16.90
N PRO A 568 -2.91 -16.33 -17.11
CA PRO A 568 -1.70 -16.95 -17.63
C PRO A 568 -1.28 -16.39 -18.99
N CYS A 569 0.05 -16.37 -19.25
CA CYS A 569 0.56 -16.07 -20.58
C CYS A 569 0.09 -17.12 -21.58
N GLU A 570 -0.28 -16.67 -22.77
CA GLU A 570 -0.74 -17.48 -23.90
C GLU A 570 -0.10 -16.96 -25.21
N SER A 571 -0.20 -17.68 -26.31
CA SER A 571 0.41 -17.31 -27.59
C SER A 571 0.05 -15.90 -28.07
N ARG A 572 -1.14 -15.42 -27.75
CA ARG A 572 -1.59 -14.05 -28.07
C ARG A 572 -0.96 -12.98 -27.17
N PHE A 573 -0.67 -13.32 -25.90
CA PHE A 573 -0.09 -12.44 -24.89
C PHE A 573 1.05 -13.20 -24.19
N PRO A 574 2.23 -13.33 -24.85
CA PRO A 574 3.27 -14.27 -24.40
C PRO A 574 4.16 -13.74 -23.28
N PHE A 575 4.13 -12.44 -22.97
CA PHE A 575 4.98 -11.83 -21.96
C PHE A 575 4.28 -11.70 -20.61
N SER A 576 4.99 -12.07 -19.55
CA SER A 576 4.63 -11.76 -18.17
C SER A 576 5.09 -10.35 -17.82
N PHE A 577 4.16 -9.42 -17.77
CA PHE A 577 4.43 -8.01 -17.43
C PHE A 577 4.37 -7.80 -15.93
N ASN A 578 5.46 -7.29 -15.37
CA ASN A 578 5.60 -6.98 -13.94
C ASN A 578 5.76 -5.47 -13.72
N THR A 579 5.29 -4.99 -12.57
CA THR A 579 5.46 -3.59 -12.14
C THR A 579 6.25 -3.50 -10.85
N GLY A 580 7.00 -2.40 -10.67
CA GLY A 580 7.78 -2.17 -9.47
C GLY A 580 8.05 -0.69 -9.20
N ARG A 581 8.91 -0.41 -8.22
CA ARG A 581 9.27 0.96 -7.84
C ARG A 581 10.52 1.45 -8.54
N MET A 582 10.57 2.78 -8.73
CA MET A 582 11.82 3.53 -8.88
C MET A 582 12.36 3.91 -7.48
N ARG A 583 13.69 4.06 -7.38
CA ARG A 583 14.35 4.40 -6.12
C ARG A 583 13.92 5.78 -5.58
N ASP A 584 13.80 6.77 -6.46
CA ASP A 584 13.69 8.18 -6.08
C ASP A 584 12.26 8.73 -6.19
N GLN A 585 11.28 7.95 -6.67
CA GLN A 585 9.90 8.39 -6.86
C GLN A 585 8.93 7.77 -5.85
N TRP A 586 7.77 8.44 -5.64
CA TRP A 586 6.74 8.01 -4.73
C TRP A 586 5.37 7.92 -5.42
N HIS A 587 4.79 6.72 -5.49
CA HIS A 587 3.48 6.42 -6.12
C HIS A 587 3.28 7.12 -7.48
N GLY A 588 2.18 7.90 -7.66
CA GLY A 588 1.88 8.64 -8.88
C GLY A 588 2.69 9.92 -9.08
N MET A 589 3.74 10.14 -8.31
CA MET A 589 4.65 11.29 -8.41
C MET A 589 3.99 12.67 -8.21
N THR A 590 2.78 12.74 -7.67
CA THR A 590 2.06 14.01 -7.42
C THR A 590 2.95 15.04 -6.71
N ARG A 591 3.71 14.61 -5.70
CA ARG A 591 4.67 15.43 -4.97
C ARG A 591 6.09 15.30 -5.54
N THR A 592 6.62 14.08 -5.68
CA THR A 592 8.01 13.86 -6.10
C THR A 592 8.25 14.26 -7.56
N GLY A 593 7.25 14.23 -8.40
CA GLY A 593 7.30 14.68 -9.80
C GLY A 593 7.45 16.20 -9.99
N THR A 594 7.38 16.98 -8.90
CA THR A 594 7.68 18.43 -8.91
C THR A 594 9.16 18.72 -8.65
N ILE A 595 9.96 17.70 -8.29
CA ILE A 595 11.36 17.85 -7.87
C ILE A 595 12.27 17.27 -8.96
N ALA A 596 12.84 18.13 -9.81
CA ALA A 596 13.70 17.72 -10.93
C ALA A 596 14.87 16.80 -10.50
N LYS A 597 15.47 17.04 -9.32
CA LYS A 597 16.55 16.23 -8.78
C LYS A 597 16.21 14.74 -8.64
N LEU A 598 14.93 14.41 -8.42
CA LEU A 598 14.47 13.03 -8.26
C LEU A 598 14.30 12.26 -9.58
N PHE A 599 14.42 12.93 -10.73
CA PHE A 599 14.47 12.28 -12.04
C PHE A 599 15.89 11.89 -12.47
N GLY A 600 16.93 12.22 -11.70
CA GLY A 600 18.32 11.93 -12.05
C GLY A 600 18.65 10.42 -12.16
N HIS A 601 17.88 9.54 -11.54
CA HIS A 601 18.08 8.08 -11.63
C HIS A 601 17.31 7.47 -12.82
N VAL A 602 16.07 7.84 -13.02
CA VAL A 602 15.24 7.38 -14.15
C VAL A 602 14.49 8.59 -14.68
N PRO A 603 14.97 9.22 -15.77
CA PRO A 603 14.42 10.47 -16.29
C PRO A 603 13.10 10.30 -17.04
N GLU A 604 12.89 9.14 -17.66
CA GLU A 604 11.74 8.89 -18.55
C GLU A 604 11.20 7.46 -18.40
N PRO A 605 9.93 7.22 -18.79
CA PRO A 605 9.35 5.89 -18.76
C PRO A 605 10.02 4.96 -19.80
N SER A 606 10.24 3.71 -19.41
CA SER A 606 10.71 2.65 -20.32
C SER A 606 10.13 1.30 -19.93
N VAL A 607 10.00 0.40 -20.91
CA VAL A 607 9.73 -1.02 -20.69
C VAL A 607 11.01 -1.80 -20.83
N GLN A 608 11.40 -2.51 -19.78
CA GLN A 608 12.59 -3.34 -19.74
C GLN A 608 12.28 -4.72 -20.32
N LEU A 609 13.16 -5.23 -21.19
CA LEU A 609 13.07 -6.53 -21.87
C LEU A 609 14.41 -7.25 -21.84
N HIS A 610 14.35 -8.59 -21.79
CA HIS A 610 15.55 -9.42 -21.88
C HIS A 610 16.23 -9.27 -23.26
N PRO A 611 17.57 -9.36 -23.39
CA PRO A 611 18.29 -9.23 -24.66
C PRO A 611 17.78 -10.16 -25.76
N GLN A 612 17.42 -11.41 -25.45
CA GLN A 612 16.85 -12.38 -26.41
C GLN A 612 15.48 -11.90 -26.94
N ASP A 613 14.65 -11.29 -26.09
CA ASP A 613 13.36 -10.76 -26.51
C ASP A 613 13.53 -9.53 -27.40
N MET A 614 14.48 -8.64 -27.06
CA MET A 614 14.84 -7.50 -27.91
C MET A 614 15.27 -7.96 -29.31
N GLN A 615 16.12 -8.98 -29.36
CA GLN A 615 16.57 -9.55 -30.62
C GLN A 615 15.42 -10.21 -31.40
N SER A 616 14.60 -11.04 -30.77
CA SER A 616 13.49 -11.76 -31.43
C SER A 616 12.41 -10.80 -31.95
N LEU A 617 12.21 -9.66 -31.30
CA LEU A 617 11.28 -8.61 -31.71
C LEU A 617 11.90 -7.58 -32.67
N ASN A 618 13.17 -7.74 -33.06
CA ASN A 618 13.94 -6.79 -33.84
C ASN A 618 13.90 -5.37 -33.29
N LEU A 619 14.17 -5.23 -31.99
CA LEU A 619 14.17 -3.96 -31.26
C LEU A 619 15.58 -3.53 -30.91
N SER A 620 15.82 -2.24 -31.02
CA SER A 620 16.97 -1.51 -30.48
C SER A 620 16.58 -0.76 -29.20
N ASN A 621 17.59 -0.44 -28.38
CA ASN A 621 17.36 0.37 -27.18
C ASN A 621 16.77 1.73 -27.56
N GLY A 622 15.65 2.13 -26.95
CA GLY A 622 14.92 3.36 -27.24
C GLY A 622 13.86 3.23 -28.34
N ASP A 623 13.75 2.08 -29.04
CA ASP A 623 12.64 1.86 -29.96
C ASP A 623 11.31 1.90 -29.21
N LEU A 624 10.34 2.60 -29.78
CA LEU A 624 9.00 2.62 -29.19
C LEU A 624 8.27 1.31 -29.41
N VAL A 625 7.60 0.82 -28.38
CA VAL A 625 6.82 -0.41 -28.43
C VAL A 625 5.41 -0.21 -27.87
N HIS A 626 4.43 -0.86 -28.50
CA HIS A 626 3.14 -1.09 -27.90
C HIS A 626 3.21 -2.21 -26.90
N VAL A 627 2.85 -1.95 -25.65
CA VAL A 627 2.63 -2.97 -24.62
C VAL A 627 1.13 -3.12 -24.43
N THR A 628 0.59 -4.23 -24.90
CA THR A 628 -0.87 -4.44 -25.03
C THR A 628 -1.33 -5.60 -24.19
N SER A 629 -2.32 -5.41 -23.34
CA SER A 629 -3.07 -6.44 -22.60
C SER A 629 -4.50 -6.59 -23.15
N LYS A 630 -5.29 -7.47 -22.52
CA LYS A 630 -6.73 -7.60 -22.84
C LYS A 630 -7.54 -6.29 -22.55
N ARG A 631 -6.98 -5.32 -21.82
CA ARG A 631 -7.67 -4.09 -21.35
C ARG A 631 -7.31 -2.85 -22.14
N GLY A 632 -6.09 -2.76 -22.62
CA GLY A 632 -5.61 -1.59 -23.33
C GLY A 632 -4.17 -1.74 -23.77
N SER A 633 -3.62 -0.67 -24.32
CA SER A 633 -2.25 -0.58 -24.80
C SER A 633 -1.62 0.73 -24.33
N ILE A 634 -0.34 0.67 -23.98
CA ILE A 634 0.51 1.84 -23.75
C ILE A 634 1.67 1.81 -24.73
N VAL A 635 2.26 2.97 -25.00
CA VAL A 635 3.46 3.09 -25.82
C VAL A 635 4.60 3.59 -24.93
N ALA A 636 5.76 2.90 -24.99
CA ALA A 636 6.95 3.28 -24.23
C ALA A 636 8.22 2.89 -24.99
N PRO A 637 9.36 3.56 -24.71
CA PRO A 637 10.66 3.12 -25.18
C PRO A 637 11.02 1.76 -24.60
N ALA A 638 11.53 0.85 -25.44
CA ALA A 638 12.11 -0.41 -25.02
C ALA A 638 13.51 -0.19 -24.46
N GLN A 639 13.83 -0.85 -23.38
CA GLN A 639 15.15 -0.84 -22.73
C GLN A 639 15.65 -2.27 -22.53
N VAL A 640 16.84 -2.57 -22.98
CA VAL A 640 17.48 -3.87 -22.74
C VAL A 640 17.83 -4.00 -21.25
N SER A 641 17.60 -5.18 -20.66
CA SER A 641 17.92 -5.47 -19.27
C SER A 641 18.25 -6.95 -19.04
N ASP A 642 19.41 -7.22 -18.47
CA ASP A 642 19.85 -8.55 -18.02
C ASP A 642 19.25 -8.94 -16.64
N GLU A 643 18.45 -8.06 -16.05
CA GLU A 643 17.78 -8.33 -14.78
C GLU A 643 16.56 -9.25 -14.91
N LEU A 644 16.06 -9.44 -16.13
CA LEU A 644 14.86 -10.18 -16.46
C LEU A 644 15.19 -11.55 -17.09
N ALA A 645 14.32 -12.52 -16.88
CA ALA A 645 14.33 -13.74 -17.69
C ALA A 645 13.60 -13.50 -19.04
N PRO A 646 13.87 -14.32 -20.07
CA PRO A 646 13.14 -14.27 -21.34
C PRO A 646 11.62 -14.36 -21.13
N GLN A 647 10.87 -13.67 -21.98
CA GLN A 647 9.40 -13.53 -21.92
C GLN A 647 8.89 -12.83 -20.66
N GLN A 648 9.73 -12.08 -19.96
CA GLN A 648 9.34 -11.17 -18.91
C GLN A 648 9.53 -9.73 -19.38
N ALA A 649 8.62 -8.85 -18.95
CA ALA A 649 8.70 -7.42 -19.16
C ALA A 649 8.48 -6.68 -17.86
N PHE A 650 9.16 -5.55 -17.67
CA PHE A 650 9.04 -4.74 -16.47
C PHE A 650 8.87 -3.27 -16.80
N MET A 651 8.00 -2.60 -16.05
CA MET A 651 7.88 -1.15 -16.09
C MET A 651 7.60 -0.59 -14.70
N ALA A 652 8.20 0.56 -14.37
CA ALA A 652 7.97 1.21 -13.09
C ALA A 652 6.52 1.70 -12.98
N MET A 653 5.87 1.43 -11.84
CA MET A 653 4.44 1.72 -11.59
C MET A 653 4.11 3.22 -11.48
N HIS A 654 5.11 4.08 -11.40
CA HIS A 654 4.95 5.51 -11.10
C HIS A 654 4.39 6.32 -12.27
N TRP A 655 4.50 5.81 -13.49
CA TRP A 655 4.15 6.50 -14.71
C TRP A 655 2.63 6.53 -14.92
N GLY A 656 2.00 7.64 -14.52
CA GLY A 656 0.59 7.95 -14.75
C GLY A 656 0.32 8.59 -16.12
N SER A 657 -0.92 9.05 -16.34
CA SER A 657 -1.33 9.67 -17.60
C SER A 657 -0.63 11.01 -17.93
N GLY A 658 -0.04 11.64 -16.93
CA GLY A 658 0.81 12.83 -17.11
C GLY A 658 2.25 12.52 -17.56
N PHE A 659 2.60 11.25 -17.74
CA PHE A 659 3.97 10.82 -18.10
C PHE A 659 4.01 9.82 -19.25
N ILE A 660 2.90 9.16 -19.55
CA ILE A 660 2.80 8.17 -20.64
C ILE A 660 1.40 8.14 -21.22
N SER A 661 1.33 8.13 -22.53
CA SER A 661 0.09 7.98 -23.28
C SER A 661 -0.31 6.51 -23.43
N GLY A 662 -1.59 6.25 -23.59
CA GLY A 662 -2.14 4.92 -23.87
C GLY A 662 -3.58 4.99 -24.33
N ARG A 663 -4.09 3.85 -24.81
CA ARG A 663 -5.44 3.72 -25.32
C ARG A 663 -6.05 2.39 -24.92
N ASP A 664 -7.36 2.37 -24.70
CA ASP A 664 -8.10 1.12 -24.61
C ASP A 664 -8.41 0.57 -26.02
N HIS A 665 -9.01 -0.62 -26.08
CA HIS A 665 -9.36 -1.26 -27.37
C HIS A 665 -10.52 -0.58 -28.12
N GLN A 666 -11.17 0.42 -27.52
CA GLN A 666 -12.13 1.31 -28.17
C GLN A 666 -11.48 2.63 -28.60
N ASN A 667 -10.13 2.69 -28.58
CA ASN A 667 -9.32 3.87 -28.90
C ASN A 667 -9.56 5.09 -27.99
N ARG A 668 -10.13 4.90 -26.79
CA ARG A 668 -10.28 5.98 -25.81
C ARG A 668 -8.96 6.18 -25.08
N ALA A 669 -8.62 7.45 -24.83
CA ALA A 669 -7.40 7.81 -24.10
C ALA A 669 -7.40 7.16 -22.71
N LEU A 670 -6.35 6.39 -22.41
CA LEU A 670 -6.16 5.63 -21.17
C LEU A 670 -4.68 5.63 -20.80
N GLY A 671 -4.24 6.67 -20.08
CA GLY A 671 -2.83 6.85 -19.75
C GLY A 671 -2.40 6.05 -18.54
N GLY A 672 -1.07 5.84 -18.46
CA GLY A 672 -0.42 5.23 -17.30
C GLY A 672 -0.31 3.70 -17.34
N VAL A 673 0.62 3.18 -16.55
CA VAL A 673 0.94 1.74 -16.50
C VAL A 673 -0.25 0.87 -16.13
N ASN A 674 -1.14 1.36 -15.26
CA ASN A 674 -2.33 0.61 -14.83
C ASN A 674 -3.46 0.55 -15.87
N ALA A 675 -3.27 1.15 -17.05
CA ALA A 675 -4.12 0.91 -18.21
C ALA A 675 -4.11 -0.55 -18.68
N ILE A 676 -3.03 -1.28 -18.41
CA ILE A 676 -2.84 -2.66 -18.87
C ILE A 676 -2.89 -3.71 -17.76
N THR A 677 -2.94 -3.33 -16.48
CA THR A 677 -3.03 -4.27 -15.35
C THR A 677 -4.44 -4.84 -15.16
N THR A 678 -4.55 -5.98 -14.48
CA THR A 678 -5.81 -6.69 -14.25
C THR A 678 -6.50 -6.27 -12.96
N SER A 679 -7.84 -6.28 -12.95
CA SER A 679 -8.67 -6.10 -11.75
C SER A 679 -8.84 -7.40 -10.93
N ALA A 680 -8.25 -8.53 -11.34
CA ALA A 680 -8.24 -9.76 -10.56
C ALA A 680 -7.61 -9.51 -9.18
N PHE A 681 -8.15 -10.12 -8.14
CA PHE A 681 -7.70 -9.96 -6.76
C PHE A 681 -7.72 -11.27 -5.97
N CYS A 682 -6.99 -11.30 -4.88
CA CYS A 682 -6.98 -12.42 -3.93
C CYS A 682 -8.38 -12.61 -3.30
N PRO A 683 -8.99 -13.80 -3.34
CA PRO A 683 -10.33 -14.03 -2.80
C PRO A 683 -10.46 -13.69 -1.31
N SER A 684 -9.41 -13.95 -0.52
CA SER A 684 -9.41 -13.74 0.94
C SER A 684 -9.12 -12.29 1.33
N SER A 685 -8.02 -11.71 0.79
CA SER A 685 -7.57 -10.37 1.17
C SER A 685 -8.17 -9.26 0.32
N LYS A 686 -8.75 -9.59 -0.85
CA LYS A 686 -9.22 -8.64 -1.86
C LYS A 686 -8.12 -7.73 -2.41
N GLN A 687 -6.86 -8.09 -2.21
CA GLN A 687 -5.72 -7.36 -2.76
C GLN A 687 -5.58 -7.64 -4.26
N PRO A 688 -5.46 -6.62 -5.14
CA PRO A 688 -5.39 -6.84 -6.58
C PRO A 688 -4.03 -7.40 -7.03
N GLU A 689 -4.06 -8.12 -8.16
CA GLU A 689 -2.90 -8.61 -8.88
C GLU A 689 -2.24 -7.47 -9.66
N LEU A 690 -1.16 -6.90 -9.12
CA LEU A 690 -0.40 -5.82 -9.75
C LEU A 690 1.03 -6.26 -10.16
N LYS A 691 1.37 -7.54 -9.93
CA LYS A 691 2.70 -8.07 -10.22
C LYS A 691 2.73 -9.03 -11.40
N HIS A 692 1.58 -9.22 -12.04
CA HIS A 692 1.48 -9.98 -13.27
C HIS A 692 0.32 -9.46 -14.14
N ALA A 693 0.59 -9.30 -15.41
CA ALA A 693 -0.41 -9.20 -16.48
C ALA A 693 0.15 -9.86 -17.75
N ALA A 694 -0.69 -10.59 -18.46
CA ALA A 694 -0.28 -11.15 -19.76
C ALA A 694 -0.34 -10.05 -20.83
N VAL A 695 0.78 -9.81 -21.51
CA VAL A 695 0.88 -8.75 -22.53
C VAL A 695 1.52 -9.25 -23.82
N LYS A 696 1.22 -8.53 -24.90
CA LYS A 696 1.89 -8.59 -26.19
C LYS A 696 2.74 -7.33 -26.35
N ILE A 697 3.95 -7.49 -26.91
CA ILE A 697 4.86 -6.38 -27.18
C ILE A 697 5.15 -6.37 -28.69
N LEU A 698 4.94 -5.22 -29.32
CA LEU A 698 5.18 -5.01 -30.74
C LEU A 698 5.86 -3.66 -30.94
N LYS A 699 6.77 -3.59 -31.93
CA LYS A 699 7.37 -2.31 -32.34
C LYS A 699 6.28 -1.32 -32.72
N ALA A 700 6.36 -0.10 -32.21
CA ALA A 700 5.48 1.01 -32.58
C ALA A 700 6.16 1.84 -33.67
N ASP A 701 5.55 1.86 -34.84
CA ASP A 701 6.04 2.63 -35.97
C ASP A 701 5.22 3.92 -36.10
N LEU A 702 5.71 4.99 -35.44
CA LEU A 702 5.06 6.29 -35.43
C LEU A 702 5.58 7.14 -36.58
N SER A 703 4.63 7.79 -37.27
CA SER A 703 4.88 8.51 -38.53
C SER A 703 5.77 9.75 -38.41
N TRP A 704 5.95 10.29 -37.19
CA TRP A 704 6.78 11.46 -36.93
C TRP A 704 7.29 11.48 -35.46
N LYS A 705 8.36 12.23 -35.26
CA LYS A 705 8.95 12.48 -33.94
C LYS A 705 9.15 13.99 -33.77
N LEU A 706 8.81 14.53 -32.59
CA LEU A 706 9.08 15.91 -32.20
C LEU A 706 9.83 15.90 -30.86
N LEU A 707 10.94 16.64 -30.79
CA LEU A 707 11.61 17.00 -29.55
C LEU A 707 11.54 18.50 -29.40
N ALA A 708 11.02 18.98 -28.27
CA ALA A 708 11.02 20.40 -27.91
C ALA A 708 11.80 20.62 -26.61
N MET A 709 12.59 21.67 -26.57
CA MET A 709 13.31 22.15 -25.39
C MET A 709 13.00 23.62 -25.16
N ALA A 710 12.76 23.99 -23.91
CA ALA A 710 12.50 25.38 -23.53
C ALA A 710 13.14 25.70 -22.18
N TRP A 711 13.64 26.91 -22.03
CA TRP A 711 14.09 27.49 -20.79
C TRP A 711 12.99 28.40 -20.25
N LEU A 712 12.47 28.07 -19.08
CA LEU A 712 11.33 28.76 -18.49
C LEU A 712 11.71 29.36 -17.14
N PRO A 713 11.12 30.52 -16.77
CA PRO A 713 11.23 31.04 -15.41
C PRO A 713 10.71 30.03 -14.38
N ALA A 714 11.39 29.90 -13.26
CA ALA A 714 11.07 28.90 -12.22
C ALA A 714 9.62 29.00 -11.71
N ASN A 715 9.07 30.20 -11.61
CA ASN A 715 7.70 30.46 -11.18
C ASN A 715 6.61 30.07 -12.21
N GLN A 716 6.98 29.70 -13.45
CA GLN A 716 6.07 29.28 -14.51
C GLN A 716 6.32 27.85 -14.98
N ALA A 717 7.50 27.32 -14.71
CA ALA A 717 7.97 26.04 -15.27
C ALA A 717 7.03 24.86 -14.92
N LEU A 718 6.58 24.74 -13.68
CA LEU A 718 5.68 23.67 -13.27
C LEU A 718 4.29 23.81 -13.88
N GLN A 719 3.74 25.01 -13.97
CA GLN A 719 2.43 25.25 -14.59
C GLN A 719 2.44 24.89 -16.07
N ILE A 720 3.48 25.28 -16.80
CA ILE A 720 3.65 24.97 -18.22
C ILE A 720 3.84 23.46 -18.41
N LEU A 721 4.70 22.83 -17.57
CA LEU A 721 4.90 21.39 -17.60
C LEU A 721 3.59 20.62 -17.37
N GLN A 722 2.74 21.06 -16.44
CA GLN A 722 1.45 20.44 -16.19
C GLN A 722 0.47 20.62 -17.35
N ALA A 723 0.46 21.80 -17.95
CA ALA A 723 -0.35 22.06 -19.16
C ALA A 723 0.10 21.18 -20.35
N LEU A 724 1.39 20.90 -20.49
CA LEU A 724 1.90 19.94 -21.48
C LEU A 724 1.48 18.51 -21.11
N ARG A 725 1.68 18.10 -19.86
CA ARG A 725 1.31 16.76 -19.36
C ARG A 725 -0.19 16.47 -19.55
N SER A 726 -1.07 17.45 -19.37
CA SER A 726 -2.51 17.26 -19.58
C SER A 726 -2.88 16.98 -21.04
N ARG A 727 -2.00 17.32 -22.00
CA ARG A 727 -2.18 17.08 -23.44
C ARG A 727 -1.52 15.81 -23.94
N MET A 728 -0.73 15.10 -23.12
CA MET A 728 0.02 13.92 -23.57
C MET A 728 -0.88 12.82 -24.12
N THR A 729 -2.06 12.64 -23.54
CA THR A 729 -3.04 11.65 -24.00
C THR A 729 -3.63 11.93 -25.40
N HIS A 730 -3.38 13.09 -25.99
CA HIS A 730 -3.77 13.38 -27.39
C HIS A 730 -2.82 12.74 -28.40
N PHE A 731 -1.65 12.31 -27.98
CA PHE A 731 -0.64 11.66 -28.82
C PHE A 731 -0.61 10.16 -28.55
N GLU A 732 -0.18 9.37 -29.53
CA GLU A 732 0.04 7.93 -29.34
C GLU A 732 1.18 7.67 -28.36
N PHE A 733 2.22 8.51 -28.43
CA PHE A 733 3.29 8.56 -27.45
C PHE A 733 3.65 10.02 -27.14
N ALA A 734 3.85 10.31 -25.87
CA ALA A 734 4.48 11.53 -25.36
C ALA A 734 5.11 11.21 -23.99
N SER A 735 6.29 11.76 -23.69
CA SER A 735 6.98 11.63 -22.41
C SER A 735 7.72 12.92 -22.03
#